data_58f5fc39121e819fc25595b7077c8fd4
#
_entry.id   58f5fc39121e819fc25595b7077c8fd4
#
_cell.length_a   1.000
_cell.length_b   1.000
_cell.length_c   1.000
_cell.angle_alpha   90.00
_cell.angle_beta   90.00
_cell.angle_gamma   90.00
#
_symmetry.space_group_name_H-M   'P 1'
#
loop_
_entity.id
_entity.type
_entity.pdbx_description
1 polymer ?
#
loop_
_entity_poly.entity_id
_entity_poly.type
_entity_poly.pdbx_seq_one_letter_code
_entity_poly.pdbx_strand_id
1 'polypeptide(L)'
;MPYFPSRTLLFTRFLLISVLLLGFFKNGIAQIDSTKGPDSLKFKVSGISNQLKAQVVYSAHDSMFLDLEAQKVYLYDSAAVDYQEIRLRADYIEIDFKNSIVTAEGKKDSAGNYIAKAEITEDDQTFFGQKLTYNFISGKGKITEVTTEEGGGYLLADAVKKDTSGVIYGKNGRFTTCDLDHPHFAIYAKKMKIIQNDKIVTGPAYLEIMDVPTPLAVPFGFFPNKKGRKSGILIPTYGESPTLGFFLKDGGYYFGLSDKIDMAVRGDIYSKGSWGAKLYTNYKVRYKYSGNLSLKYSRLLTGDRELPSRVIRNDFFVTWYHTQDPKFNPSIRFSANVNAGSSSYNTYNSNIANDYLSNIFSSNVSASKSWNFGSLSANLRHSQNKATHNVDLTVPQLSFSVNRFYPFRSSKHVTQKWYDKIGMSYTSEFQNNLNIGDTMLNAQHISYIRDHVRNGIRQSLPISTSFNVLKHFSLSIGGTVNSVTQFRSIVKNWNADSQKVYIDTVNGARMNFDWSASATLSTRIFGMYALKHTGFSVIRHTISPSLSFTYMPDFTNPHYGFYKSVQTNALGATTKYSIFEGGLYGASTMGKLGAIGINIQNSLEGKRRPKASDSTGTAERVSLIDALNFGVSYNMIAEHYNWSYVNAGFRTRLFKKIDVNANIVADPYKMSAEGIRIERFEWRDKKRIARLTNANVTLGTSLQKGGVTAKGNRSSSQGTDAELNMINSNPNAYVDFNIPWSLNIGFTLNWSKPLKETTVTQTIHFSGDVNVTPKWKVGFDSNYDFQDGKFAYTSLNVYRDLHCWELQFNWIPFGERQSYNVTLNVKSAVLKDLRLVRKRDWYDFSGR
;
A
#
# COMPACT_ATOMS: atom_id res chain seq x y z
N MET A 1 0.57 -55.49 -5.81
CA MET A 1 -0.88 -55.61 -6.02
C MET A 1 -1.51 -55.89 -4.68
N PRO A 2 -2.39 -54.96 -4.21
CA PRO A 2 -3.82 -55.16 -4.23
C PRO A 2 -4.61 -53.87 -4.57
N TYR A 3 -5.63 -54.07 -5.33
CA TYR A 3 -6.96 -53.45 -5.52
C TYR A 3 -7.24 -52.03 -5.00
N PHE A 4 -7.49 -51.12 -5.94
CA PHE A 4 -8.26 -49.89 -5.77
C PHE A 4 -9.75 -50.19 -6.06
N PRO A 5 -10.70 -49.71 -5.26
CA PRO A 5 -12.09 -49.61 -5.66
C PRO A 5 -12.40 -48.22 -6.24
N SER A 6 -13.14 -48.23 -7.33
CA SER A 6 -13.52 -47.15 -8.23
C SER A 6 -14.32 -45.99 -7.56
N ARG A 7 -13.89 -44.80 -7.83
CA ARG A 7 -14.52 -43.48 -7.42
C ARG A 7 -15.81 -43.11 -8.18
N THR A 8 -16.45 -44.02 -8.90
CA THR A 8 -17.61 -43.71 -9.74
C THR A 8 -18.97 -43.81 -9.04
N LEU A 9 -19.05 -44.30 -7.81
CA LEU A 9 -20.30 -44.46 -7.08
C LEU A 9 -20.71 -43.30 -6.17
N LEU A 10 -19.82 -42.35 -5.92
CA LEU A 10 -20.12 -41.14 -5.10
C LEU A 10 -20.65 -39.97 -5.95
N PHE A 11 -20.33 -39.92 -7.23
CA PHE A 11 -20.78 -38.82 -8.10
C PHE A 11 -22.24 -38.99 -8.55
N THR A 12 -22.73 -40.21 -8.70
CA THR A 12 -24.10 -40.50 -9.09
C THR A 12 -25.10 -40.32 -7.94
N ARG A 13 -24.66 -40.45 -6.68
CA ARG A 13 -25.53 -40.17 -5.51
C ARG A 13 -25.67 -38.66 -5.20
N PHE A 14 -24.69 -37.86 -5.55
CA PHE A 14 -24.78 -36.39 -5.41
C PHE A 14 -25.62 -35.74 -6.50
N LEU A 15 -25.65 -36.30 -7.70
CA LEU A 15 -26.47 -35.81 -8.82
C LEU A 15 -27.96 -36.15 -8.64
N LEU A 16 -28.27 -37.28 -7.99
CA LEU A 16 -29.66 -37.66 -7.69
C LEU A 16 -30.30 -36.87 -6.55
N ILE A 17 -29.48 -36.40 -5.58
CA ILE A 17 -29.94 -35.53 -4.47
C ILE A 17 -30.15 -34.11 -4.96
N SER A 18 -29.39 -33.61 -5.90
CA SER A 18 -29.57 -32.26 -6.48
C SER A 18 -30.77 -32.19 -7.44
N VAL A 19 -31.15 -33.29 -8.10
CA VAL A 19 -32.34 -33.35 -8.97
C VAL A 19 -33.61 -33.53 -8.13
N LEU A 20 -33.52 -34.17 -6.96
CA LEU A 20 -34.69 -34.32 -6.04
C LEU A 20 -34.96 -33.03 -5.24
N LEU A 21 -33.95 -32.16 -5.02
CA LEU A 21 -34.15 -30.86 -4.38
C LEU A 21 -34.69 -29.78 -5.33
N LEU A 22 -34.58 -29.95 -6.63
CA LEU A 22 -35.16 -29.05 -7.65
C LEU A 22 -36.63 -29.42 -8.01
N GLY A 23 -37.15 -30.53 -7.52
CA GLY A 23 -38.50 -31.00 -7.79
C GLY A 23 -39.57 -30.56 -6.79
N PHE A 24 -39.20 -29.93 -5.67
CA PHE A 24 -40.16 -29.59 -4.60
C PHE A 24 -40.53 -28.11 -4.45
N PHE A 25 -40.15 -27.25 -5.38
CA PHE A 25 -40.59 -25.85 -5.43
C PHE A 25 -41.49 -25.55 -6.63
N LYS A 26 -42.53 -26.36 -6.82
CA LYS A 26 -43.68 -25.98 -7.64
C LYS A 26 -44.94 -26.25 -6.86
N ASN A 27 -45.31 -25.34 -5.97
CA ASN A 27 -46.68 -25.06 -5.61
C ASN A 27 -46.76 -23.73 -4.86
N GLY A 28 -47.28 -22.79 -5.47
CA GLY A 28 -48.13 -21.71 -5.32
C GLY A 28 -48.33 -21.12 -3.92
N ILE A 29 -47.85 -19.92 -3.73
CA ILE A 29 -48.55 -18.96 -2.90
C ILE A 29 -49.05 -17.88 -3.86
N ALA A 30 -50.34 -17.92 -4.18
CA ALA A 30 -51.03 -16.82 -4.80
C ALA A 30 -51.08 -15.68 -3.78
N GLN A 31 -50.22 -14.71 -3.91
CA GLN A 31 -50.37 -13.41 -3.25
C GLN A 31 -51.32 -12.59 -4.11
N ILE A 32 -52.50 -12.35 -3.57
CA ILE A 32 -53.47 -11.39 -4.14
C ILE A 32 -52.84 -10.02 -3.93
N ASP A 33 -52.30 -9.47 -4.98
CA ASP A 33 -51.81 -8.08 -5.01
C ASP A 33 -53.01 -7.16 -5.31
N SER A 34 -53.50 -6.51 -4.26
CA SER A 34 -54.62 -5.58 -4.33
C SER A 34 -54.07 -4.14 -4.50
N THR A 35 -53.40 -3.88 -5.60
CA THR A 35 -53.18 -2.51 -6.10
C THR A 35 -53.35 -2.51 -7.61
N LYS A 36 -54.59 -2.60 -8.04
CA LYS A 36 -54.97 -2.22 -9.40
C LYS A 36 -54.97 -0.69 -9.48
N GLY A 37 -53.88 -0.10 -9.97
CA GLY A 37 -53.94 1.17 -10.62
C GLY A 37 -54.75 1.03 -11.93
N PRO A 38 -55.29 2.10 -12.50
CA PRO A 38 -56.17 1.99 -13.70
C PRO A 38 -55.41 1.30 -14.82
N ASP A 39 -56.04 0.23 -15.35
CA ASP A 39 -55.48 -0.60 -16.43
C ASP A 39 -55.17 0.30 -17.68
N SER A 40 -53.91 0.44 -17.99
CA SER A 40 -53.49 0.97 -19.30
C SER A 40 -53.96 -0.04 -20.36
N LEU A 41 -54.81 0.42 -21.26
CA LEU A 41 -55.30 -0.37 -22.39
C LEU A 41 -54.15 -0.71 -23.31
N LYS A 42 -53.72 -1.99 -23.35
CA LYS A 42 -52.68 -2.48 -24.26
C LYS A 42 -53.36 -3.10 -25.48
N PHE A 43 -53.21 -2.47 -26.65
CA PHE A 43 -53.67 -3.04 -27.89
C PHE A 43 -52.51 -3.66 -28.69
N LYS A 44 -52.75 -4.84 -29.26
CA LYS A 44 -51.87 -5.51 -30.21
C LYS A 44 -52.50 -5.47 -31.58
N VAL A 45 -51.97 -4.67 -32.48
CA VAL A 45 -52.40 -4.66 -33.89
C VAL A 45 -51.44 -5.56 -34.68
N SER A 46 -51.99 -6.68 -35.16
CA SER A 46 -51.28 -7.56 -36.10
C SER A 46 -51.86 -7.33 -37.46
N GLY A 47 -51.07 -6.81 -38.40
CA GLY A 47 -51.44 -6.90 -39.81
C GLY A 47 -51.67 -5.63 -40.67
N ILE A 48 -51.16 -4.45 -40.25
CA ILE A 48 -51.33 -3.22 -41.07
C ILE A 48 -50.11 -2.91 -41.97
N SER A 49 -48.97 -3.62 -41.82
CA SER A 49 -47.88 -3.44 -42.77
C SER A 49 -47.04 -4.73 -42.91
N ASN A 50 -46.96 -5.28 -44.09
CA ASN A 50 -46.08 -6.39 -44.47
C ASN A 50 -44.57 -6.05 -44.44
N GLN A 51 -44.18 -4.83 -44.03
CA GLN A 51 -42.80 -4.34 -44.02
C GLN A 51 -42.16 -4.30 -42.64
N LEU A 52 -42.90 -4.37 -41.55
CA LEU A 52 -42.38 -4.37 -40.19
C LEU A 52 -41.89 -5.74 -39.82
N LYS A 53 -40.65 -5.82 -39.29
CA LYS A 53 -39.96 -7.07 -38.91
C LYS A 53 -40.49 -7.67 -37.59
N ALA A 54 -41.23 -6.88 -36.80
CA ALA A 54 -41.79 -7.30 -35.53
C ALA A 54 -43.09 -6.53 -35.23
N GLN A 55 -43.83 -7.00 -34.25
CA GLN A 55 -45.04 -6.35 -33.75
C GLN A 55 -44.68 -5.10 -32.96
N VAL A 56 -45.40 -3.99 -33.19
CA VAL A 56 -45.36 -2.76 -32.40
C VAL A 56 -46.35 -2.91 -31.24
N VAL A 57 -45.87 -2.78 -30.02
CA VAL A 57 -46.73 -2.79 -28.81
C VAL A 57 -46.77 -1.33 -28.31
N TYR A 58 -47.97 -0.81 -28.11
CA TYR A 58 -48.15 0.56 -27.63
C TYR A 58 -49.20 0.63 -26.53
N SER A 59 -49.07 1.61 -25.64
CA SER A 59 -49.99 1.90 -24.55
C SER A 59 -49.98 3.36 -24.18
N ALA A 60 -51.10 3.85 -23.66
CA ALA A 60 -51.18 5.20 -23.07
C ALA A 60 -51.96 5.16 -21.77
N HIS A 61 -51.76 6.15 -20.90
CA HIS A 61 -52.48 6.20 -19.62
C HIS A 61 -53.81 6.93 -19.74
N ASP A 62 -53.87 8.07 -20.47
CA ASP A 62 -55.14 8.81 -20.58
C ASP A 62 -55.98 8.35 -21.76
N SER A 63 -55.55 8.61 -23.03
CA SER A 63 -56.38 8.30 -24.20
C SER A 63 -55.53 7.85 -25.38
N MET A 64 -56.21 7.10 -26.26
CA MET A 64 -55.67 6.50 -27.46
C MET A 64 -56.63 6.74 -28.62
N PHE A 65 -56.19 7.39 -29.68
CA PHE A 65 -56.99 7.65 -30.83
C PHE A 65 -56.38 6.94 -32.04
N LEU A 66 -57.17 6.17 -32.77
CA LEU A 66 -56.80 5.46 -34.00
C LEU A 66 -57.52 6.08 -35.18
N ASP A 67 -56.77 6.72 -36.07
CA ASP A 67 -57.28 7.20 -37.38
C ASP A 67 -57.01 6.13 -38.42
N LEU A 68 -58.07 5.43 -38.82
CA LEU A 68 -57.98 4.37 -39.82
C LEU A 68 -57.73 4.84 -41.23
N GLU A 69 -58.22 6.03 -41.59
CA GLU A 69 -58.06 6.60 -42.91
C GLU A 69 -56.62 7.10 -43.12
N ALA A 70 -56.10 7.82 -42.16
CA ALA A 70 -54.72 8.27 -42.14
C ALA A 70 -53.70 7.18 -41.76
N GLN A 71 -54.13 6.04 -41.24
CA GLN A 71 -53.31 4.95 -40.70
C GLN A 71 -52.38 5.44 -39.58
N LYS A 72 -52.90 6.26 -38.65
CA LYS A 72 -52.15 6.85 -37.55
C LYS A 72 -52.76 6.48 -36.19
N VAL A 73 -51.88 6.36 -35.20
CA VAL A 73 -52.25 6.20 -33.79
C VAL A 73 -51.68 7.36 -33.00
N TYR A 74 -52.52 7.94 -32.16
CA TYR A 74 -52.15 9.02 -31.25
C TYR A 74 -52.32 8.55 -29.82
N LEU A 75 -51.27 8.70 -29.02
CA LEU A 75 -51.20 8.29 -27.64
C LEU A 75 -50.93 9.48 -26.74
N TYR A 76 -51.76 9.65 -25.71
CA TYR A 76 -51.71 10.80 -24.81
C TYR A 76 -51.49 10.34 -23.36
N ASP A 77 -50.65 11.09 -22.64
CA ASP A 77 -50.19 10.94 -21.28
C ASP A 77 -49.51 9.60 -21.01
N SER A 78 -48.29 9.66 -20.52
CA SER A 78 -47.44 8.50 -20.19
C SER A 78 -47.47 7.42 -21.29
N ALA A 79 -47.37 7.88 -22.56
CA ALA A 79 -47.41 7.04 -23.72
C ALA A 79 -46.15 6.19 -23.87
N ALA A 80 -46.36 4.93 -24.30
CA ALA A 80 -45.26 3.98 -24.45
C ALA A 80 -45.39 3.21 -25.77
N VAL A 81 -44.25 3.01 -26.45
CA VAL A 81 -44.15 2.18 -27.66
C VAL A 81 -42.91 1.29 -27.54
N ASP A 82 -43.11 0.00 -27.73
CA ASP A 82 -42.07 -1.00 -27.71
C ASP A 82 -42.01 -1.71 -29.06
N TYR A 83 -40.85 -1.70 -29.71
CA TYR A 83 -40.59 -2.34 -31.01
C TYR A 83 -39.18 -2.97 -31.02
N GLN A 84 -39.09 -4.30 -31.04
CA GLN A 84 -37.85 -5.03 -30.92
C GLN A 84 -37.09 -4.60 -29.64
N GLU A 85 -35.85 -4.11 -29.81
CA GLU A 85 -35.00 -3.60 -28.72
C GLU A 85 -35.23 -2.10 -28.42
N ILE A 86 -36.18 -1.46 -29.14
CA ILE A 86 -36.47 -0.03 -28.97
C ILE A 86 -37.64 0.15 -28.01
N ARG A 87 -37.43 0.96 -26.98
CA ARG A 87 -38.45 1.38 -26.01
C ARG A 87 -38.56 2.90 -26.05
N LEU A 88 -39.77 3.39 -26.33
CA LEU A 88 -40.07 4.81 -26.38
C LEU A 88 -41.08 5.18 -25.32
N ARG A 89 -40.83 6.21 -24.57
CA ARG A 89 -41.68 6.74 -23.50
C ARG A 89 -41.80 8.25 -23.65
N ALA A 90 -43.03 8.78 -23.66
CA ALA A 90 -43.25 10.23 -23.81
C ALA A 90 -44.63 10.62 -23.26
N ASP A 91 -44.89 11.91 -23.15
CA ASP A 91 -46.24 12.44 -22.85
C ASP A 91 -47.18 12.30 -24.02
N TYR A 92 -46.68 12.54 -25.26
CA TYR A 92 -47.39 12.36 -26.49
C TYR A 92 -46.60 11.56 -27.50
N ILE A 93 -47.23 10.57 -28.13
CA ILE A 93 -46.66 9.76 -29.20
C ILE A 93 -47.65 9.66 -30.38
N GLU A 94 -47.19 9.97 -31.60
CA GLU A 94 -47.85 9.74 -32.84
C GLU A 94 -47.14 8.63 -33.64
N ILE A 95 -47.85 7.61 -34.03
CA ILE A 95 -47.36 6.51 -34.88
C ILE A 95 -48.02 6.61 -36.25
N ASP A 96 -47.24 6.84 -37.30
CA ASP A 96 -47.69 6.81 -38.68
C ASP A 96 -47.25 5.49 -39.32
N PHE A 97 -48.19 4.56 -39.45
CA PHE A 97 -47.90 3.25 -40.02
C PHE A 97 -47.70 3.29 -41.53
N LYS A 98 -48.31 4.24 -42.24
CA LYS A 98 -48.10 4.42 -43.67
C LYS A 98 -46.66 4.77 -44.03
N ASN A 99 -46.04 5.67 -43.25
CA ASN A 99 -44.67 6.11 -43.46
C ASN A 99 -43.68 5.39 -42.53
N SER A 100 -44.15 4.51 -41.61
CA SER A 100 -43.39 3.81 -40.61
C SER A 100 -42.57 4.73 -39.71
N ILE A 101 -43.16 5.85 -39.32
CA ILE A 101 -42.53 6.89 -38.49
C ILE A 101 -43.25 6.96 -37.14
N VAL A 102 -42.49 7.06 -36.09
CA VAL A 102 -42.97 7.44 -34.76
C VAL A 102 -42.43 8.81 -34.42
N THR A 103 -43.29 9.69 -33.91
CA THR A 103 -42.92 10.98 -33.34
C THR A 103 -43.33 11.01 -31.87
N ALA A 104 -42.41 11.38 -30.98
CA ALA A 104 -42.66 11.49 -29.56
C ALA A 104 -42.29 12.89 -29.08
N GLU A 105 -43.10 13.45 -28.22
CA GLU A 105 -42.86 14.74 -27.59
C GLU A 105 -42.94 14.61 -26.07
N GLY A 106 -42.04 15.34 -25.38
CA GLY A 106 -42.04 15.46 -23.94
C GLY A 106 -43.23 16.25 -23.42
N LYS A 107 -43.45 16.23 -22.12
CA LYS A 107 -44.54 16.98 -21.48
C LYS A 107 -44.30 18.48 -21.52
N LYS A 108 -45.37 19.22 -21.87
CA LYS A 108 -45.38 20.69 -21.95
C LYS A 108 -46.25 21.29 -20.84
N ASP A 109 -45.86 22.44 -20.34
CA ASP A 109 -46.68 23.26 -19.46
C ASP A 109 -47.78 24.02 -20.28
N SER A 110 -48.67 24.72 -19.59
CA SER A 110 -49.70 25.51 -20.20
C SER A 110 -49.18 26.71 -21.07
N ALA A 111 -47.92 27.08 -20.90
CA ALA A 111 -47.24 28.11 -21.69
C ALA A 111 -46.51 27.55 -22.92
N GLY A 112 -46.55 26.19 -23.10
CA GLY A 112 -45.89 25.50 -24.23
C GLY A 112 -44.41 25.14 -23.96
N ASN A 113 -43.85 25.37 -22.79
CA ASN A 113 -42.48 24.99 -22.45
C ASN A 113 -42.41 23.54 -22.05
N TYR A 114 -41.34 22.85 -22.44
CA TYR A 114 -41.12 21.44 -22.04
C TYR A 114 -40.72 21.33 -20.55
N ILE A 115 -41.51 20.60 -19.77
CA ILE A 115 -41.25 20.31 -18.37
C ILE A 115 -40.74 18.87 -18.11
N ALA A 116 -40.91 17.99 -19.12
CA ALA A 116 -40.28 16.66 -19.12
C ALA A 116 -39.87 16.29 -20.53
N LYS A 117 -38.82 15.49 -20.66
CA LYS A 117 -38.26 15.02 -21.96
C LYS A 117 -38.89 13.67 -22.34
N ALA A 118 -39.03 13.41 -23.64
CA ALA A 118 -39.28 12.08 -24.16
C ALA A 118 -38.03 11.21 -24.04
N GLU A 119 -38.21 9.93 -23.82
CA GLU A 119 -37.14 8.94 -23.64
C GLU A 119 -37.21 7.89 -24.75
N ILE A 120 -36.08 7.61 -25.39
CA ILE A 120 -35.89 6.44 -26.25
C ILE A 120 -34.71 5.62 -25.76
N THR A 121 -34.92 4.34 -25.53
CA THR A 121 -33.89 3.37 -25.25
C THR A 121 -33.74 2.41 -26.41
N GLU A 122 -32.55 2.24 -26.93
CA GLU A 122 -32.16 1.31 -27.99
C GLU A 122 -30.95 0.52 -27.50
N ASP A 123 -31.06 -0.80 -27.41
CA ASP A 123 -30.09 -1.66 -26.77
C ASP A 123 -29.82 -1.19 -25.31
N ASP A 124 -28.57 -0.85 -25.00
CA ASP A 124 -28.13 -0.35 -23.69
C ASP A 124 -28.03 1.18 -23.60
N GLN A 125 -28.45 1.91 -24.64
CA GLN A 125 -28.35 3.39 -24.72
C GLN A 125 -29.70 4.07 -24.57
N THR A 126 -29.78 5.06 -23.70
CA THR A 126 -30.96 5.88 -23.46
C THR A 126 -30.69 7.33 -23.90
N PHE A 127 -31.58 7.88 -24.69
CA PHE A 127 -31.57 9.27 -25.12
C PHE A 127 -32.82 9.97 -24.59
N PHE A 128 -32.64 11.13 -24.04
CA PHE A 128 -33.71 12.02 -23.61
C PHE A 128 -33.75 13.23 -24.55
N GLY A 129 -34.92 13.66 -24.98
CA GLY A 129 -35.05 14.82 -25.87
C GLY A 129 -36.42 15.45 -25.79
N GLN A 130 -36.55 16.69 -26.25
CA GLN A 130 -37.85 17.42 -26.28
C GLN A 130 -38.78 16.82 -27.33
N LYS A 131 -38.24 16.57 -28.54
CA LYS A 131 -38.96 15.97 -29.66
C LYS A 131 -38.09 14.93 -30.33
N LEU A 132 -38.68 13.77 -30.58
CA LEU A 132 -38.04 12.63 -31.18
C LEU A 132 -38.86 12.15 -32.38
N THR A 133 -38.18 11.84 -33.48
CA THR A 133 -38.77 11.23 -34.70
C THR A 133 -37.89 10.06 -35.08
N TYR A 134 -38.48 8.89 -35.26
CA TYR A 134 -37.78 7.67 -35.61
C TYR A 134 -38.54 6.88 -36.70
N ASN A 135 -37.82 6.37 -37.71
CA ASN A 135 -38.38 5.55 -38.77
C ASN A 135 -37.99 4.08 -38.52
N PHE A 136 -38.98 3.22 -38.29
CA PHE A 136 -38.81 1.83 -37.94
C PHE A 136 -38.14 0.97 -39.04
N ILE A 137 -38.33 1.33 -40.32
CA ILE A 137 -37.79 0.58 -41.46
C ILE A 137 -36.35 0.96 -41.73
N SER A 138 -36.08 2.27 -41.85
CA SER A 138 -34.75 2.75 -42.22
C SER A 138 -33.78 2.87 -41.04
N GLY A 139 -34.28 2.81 -39.80
CA GLY A 139 -33.48 3.04 -38.58
C GLY A 139 -32.99 4.48 -38.44
N LYS A 140 -33.47 5.42 -39.24
CA LYS A 140 -33.14 6.84 -39.14
C LYS A 140 -33.90 7.49 -38.01
N GLY A 141 -33.19 8.29 -37.20
CA GLY A 141 -33.77 9.06 -36.11
C GLY A 141 -33.28 10.48 -36.06
N LYS A 142 -34.12 11.37 -35.51
CA LYS A 142 -33.77 12.78 -35.21
C LYS A 142 -34.33 13.10 -33.84
N ILE A 143 -33.50 13.68 -32.97
CA ILE A 143 -33.87 14.11 -31.63
C ILE A 143 -33.40 15.54 -31.44
N THR A 144 -34.22 16.41 -30.81
CA THR A 144 -33.88 17.79 -30.47
C THR A 144 -33.69 17.92 -28.95
N GLU A 145 -32.82 18.83 -28.54
CA GLU A 145 -32.43 19.07 -27.14
C GLU A 145 -32.08 17.76 -26.39
N VAL A 146 -31.09 17.09 -26.93
CA VAL A 146 -30.71 15.71 -26.50
C VAL A 146 -29.82 15.73 -25.29
N THR A 147 -30.08 14.82 -24.38
CA THR A 147 -29.18 14.43 -23.30
C THR A 147 -29.02 12.91 -23.31
N THR A 148 -27.77 12.40 -23.26
CA THR A 148 -27.51 10.97 -23.19
C THR A 148 -26.23 10.72 -22.37
N GLU A 149 -26.14 9.57 -21.74
CA GLU A 149 -24.87 9.12 -21.14
C GLU A 149 -23.99 8.46 -22.20
N GLU A 150 -22.77 8.93 -22.33
CA GLU A 150 -21.80 8.38 -23.28
C GLU A 150 -20.38 8.42 -22.70
N GLY A 151 -19.69 7.27 -22.72
CA GLY A 151 -18.30 7.18 -22.32
C GLY A 151 -18.01 7.57 -20.85
N GLY A 152 -18.99 7.45 -19.95
CA GLY A 152 -18.86 7.82 -18.53
C GLY A 152 -19.04 9.32 -18.25
N GLY A 153 -19.65 10.04 -19.17
CA GLY A 153 -20.09 11.42 -19.04
C GLY A 153 -21.43 11.64 -19.72
N TYR A 154 -21.88 12.89 -19.78
CA TYR A 154 -23.13 13.34 -20.40
C TYR A 154 -22.82 14.07 -21.70
N LEU A 155 -23.54 13.69 -22.74
CA LEU A 155 -23.54 14.42 -24.01
C LEU A 155 -24.86 15.15 -24.15
N LEU A 156 -24.78 16.48 -24.22
CA LEU A 156 -25.90 17.37 -24.55
C LEU A 156 -25.71 17.88 -25.95
N ALA A 157 -26.79 17.99 -26.75
CA ALA A 157 -26.73 18.57 -28.11
C ALA A 157 -28.05 19.18 -28.49
N ASP A 158 -28.03 20.29 -29.26
CA ASP A 158 -29.24 20.93 -29.76
C ASP A 158 -30.05 19.99 -30.69
N ALA A 159 -29.35 19.18 -31.47
CA ALA A 159 -29.98 18.19 -32.34
C ALA A 159 -29.02 17.04 -32.65
N VAL A 160 -29.57 15.83 -32.64
CA VAL A 160 -28.87 14.62 -33.04
C VAL A 160 -29.64 13.91 -34.15
N LYS A 161 -28.94 13.39 -35.15
CA LYS A 161 -29.46 12.62 -36.26
C LYS A 161 -28.75 11.29 -36.37
N LYS A 162 -29.48 10.18 -36.31
CA LYS A 162 -28.99 8.83 -36.58
C LYS A 162 -29.21 8.47 -38.04
N ASP A 163 -28.19 7.91 -38.68
CA ASP A 163 -28.23 7.42 -40.06
C ASP A 163 -28.56 5.90 -40.09
N THR A 164 -28.87 5.38 -41.27
CA THR A 164 -29.12 3.94 -41.54
C THR A 164 -27.95 3.04 -41.18
N SER A 165 -26.73 3.56 -41.16
CA SER A 165 -25.50 2.84 -40.72
C SER A 165 -25.29 2.83 -39.21
N GLY A 166 -26.21 3.39 -38.40
CA GLY A 166 -26.02 3.54 -36.96
C GLY A 166 -25.10 4.67 -36.51
N VAL A 167 -24.57 5.44 -37.47
CA VAL A 167 -23.73 6.62 -37.17
C VAL A 167 -24.59 7.78 -36.70
N ILE A 168 -24.19 8.43 -35.61
CA ILE A 168 -24.91 9.55 -35.03
C ILE A 168 -24.16 10.85 -35.34
N TYR A 169 -24.87 11.86 -35.85
CA TYR A 169 -24.37 13.20 -36.11
C TYR A 169 -25.01 14.19 -35.14
N GLY A 170 -24.19 14.92 -34.37
CA GLY A 170 -24.64 15.95 -33.44
C GLY A 170 -24.29 17.37 -33.89
N LYS A 171 -25.15 18.31 -33.53
CA LYS A 171 -24.98 19.74 -33.75
C LYS A 171 -24.91 20.44 -32.37
N ASN A 172 -23.92 21.32 -32.17
CA ASN A 172 -23.71 22.08 -30.94
C ASN A 172 -23.64 21.17 -29.72
N GLY A 173 -22.79 20.14 -29.80
CA GLY A 173 -22.66 19.18 -28.74
C GLY A 173 -21.75 19.65 -27.64
N ARG A 174 -22.11 19.36 -26.42
CA ARG A 174 -21.35 19.59 -25.17
C ARG A 174 -21.13 18.25 -24.47
N PHE A 175 -19.90 17.86 -24.31
CA PHE A 175 -19.54 16.69 -23.50
C PHE A 175 -19.08 17.15 -22.13
N THR A 176 -19.69 16.65 -21.06
CA THR A 176 -19.39 17.00 -19.68
C THR A 176 -19.50 15.77 -18.78
N THR A 177 -18.89 15.83 -17.61
CA THR A 177 -19.12 14.86 -16.53
C THR A 177 -19.92 15.47 -15.38
N CYS A 178 -20.54 16.62 -15.61
CA CYS A 178 -21.45 17.29 -14.70
C CYS A 178 -22.89 16.88 -15.05
N ASP A 179 -23.66 16.52 -14.05
CA ASP A 179 -25.03 16.01 -14.17
C ASP A 179 -26.10 17.12 -14.15
N LEU A 180 -25.67 18.38 -14.19
CA LEU A 180 -26.57 19.53 -14.24
C LEU A 180 -27.01 19.86 -15.68
N ASP A 181 -28.20 20.39 -15.83
CA ASP A 181 -28.71 20.90 -17.12
C ASP A 181 -27.82 22.04 -17.68
N HIS A 182 -27.28 22.90 -16.81
CA HIS A 182 -26.22 23.86 -17.09
C HIS A 182 -24.92 23.40 -16.42
N PRO A 183 -24.08 22.66 -17.15
CA PRO A 183 -22.89 22.10 -16.57
C PRO A 183 -21.85 23.16 -16.22
N HIS A 184 -21.14 22.99 -15.10
CA HIS A 184 -20.07 23.92 -14.70
C HIS A 184 -18.91 23.97 -15.71
N PHE A 185 -18.78 22.95 -16.56
CA PHE A 185 -17.82 22.91 -17.65
C PHE A 185 -18.32 21.93 -18.73
N ALA A 186 -17.95 22.19 -19.97
CA ALA A 186 -18.20 21.27 -21.08
C ALA A 186 -17.10 21.39 -22.13
N ILE A 187 -16.85 20.33 -22.86
CA ILE A 187 -16.11 20.37 -24.11
C ILE A 187 -17.14 20.58 -25.22
N TYR A 188 -17.18 21.80 -25.76
CA TYR A 188 -18.10 22.18 -26.83
C TYR A 188 -17.53 21.85 -28.21
N ALA A 189 -18.38 21.31 -29.08
CA ALA A 189 -18.06 21.13 -30.50
C ALA A 189 -19.27 21.42 -31.37
N LYS A 190 -19.10 22.31 -32.38
CA LYS A 190 -20.18 22.72 -33.28
C LYS A 190 -20.75 21.58 -34.10
N LYS A 191 -19.92 20.63 -34.49
CA LYS A 191 -20.27 19.40 -35.22
C LYS A 191 -19.55 18.19 -34.63
N MET A 192 -20.27 17.09 -34.50
CA MET A 192 -19.70 15.84 -34.05
C MET A 192 -20.27 14.65 -34.83
N LYS A 193 -19.45 13.60 -34.95
CA LYS A 193 -19.81 12.32 -35.52
C LYS A 193 -19.46 11.24 -34.50
N ILE A 194 -20.46 10.53 -34.04
CA ILE A 194 -20.32 9.45 -33.06
C ILE A 194 -20.46 8.13 -33.81
N ILE A 195 -19.43 7.33 -33.78
CA ILE A 195 -19.42 5.95 -34.26
C ILE A 195 -19.52 5.07 -33.03
N GLN A 196 -20.68 4.46 -32.85
CA GLN A 196 -20.95 3.63 -31.66
C GLN A 196 -19.88 2.56 -31.49
N ASN A 197 -19.46 2.32 -30.28
CA ASN A 197 -18.40 1.36 -29.92
C ASN A 197 -17.06 1.53 -30.65
N ASP A 198 -16.78 2.71 -31.24
CA ASP A 198 -15.49 2.99 -31.87
C ASP A 198 -14.92 4.35 -31.42
N LYS A 199 -15.42 5.48 -31.93
CA LYS A 199 -14.87 6.83 -31.71
C LYS A 199 -15.88 7.94 -31.88
N ILE A 200 -15.62 9.07 -31.23
CA ILE A 200 -16.28 10.36 -31.46
C ILE A 200 -15.29 11.25 -32.21
N VAL A 201 -15.68 11.77 -33.36
CA VAL A 201 -14.89 12.71 -34.14
C VAL A 201 -15.58 14.07 -34.10
N THR A 202 -14.83 15.10 -33.72
CA THR A 202 -15.37 16.47 -33.65
C THR A 202 -14.66 17.40 -34.64
N GLY A 203 -15.35 18.45 -35.10
CA GLY A 203 -14.71 19.63 -35.65
C GLY A 203 -13.96 20.41 -34.57
N PRO A 204 -13.69 21.72 -34.79
CA PRO A 204 -13.07 22.53 -33.74
C PRO A 204 -13.85 22.42 -32.43
N ALA A 205 -13.10 22.09 -31.38
CA ALA A 205 -13.66 21.91 -30.01
C ALA A 205 -12.90 22.78 -29.03
N TYR A 206 -13.60 23.31 -28.03
CA TYR A 206 -13.02 24.16 -26.98
C TYR A 206 -13.68 23.90 -25.65
N LEU A 207 -12.95 24.21 -24.59
CA LEU A 207 -13.47 24.11 -23.24
C LEU A 207 -14.36 25.32 -22.92
N GLU A 208 -15.58 25.07 -22.45
CA GLU A 208 -16.48 26.05 -21.83
C GLU A 208 -16.44 25.88 -20.30
N ILE A 209 -16.45 27.00 -19.58
CA ILE A 209 -16.61 27.04 -18.12
C ILE A 209 -17.76 27.97 -17.80
N MET A 210 -18.83 27.46 -17.18
CA MET A 210 -20.06 28.23 -16.93
C MET A 210 -20.58 28.92 -18.19
N ASP A 211 -20.65 28.18 -19.28
CA ASP A 211 -21.07 28.65 -20.63
C ASP A 211 -20.17 29.73 -21.28
N VAL A 212 -19.02 30.06 -20.65
CA VAL A 212 -18.03 31.00 -21.18
C VAL A 212 -16.94 30.23 -21.92
N PRO A 213 -16.70 30.49 -23.21
CA PRO A 213 -15.64 29.82 -23.96
C PRO A 213 -14.26 30.23 -23.46
N THR A 214 -13.40 29.26 -23.30
CA THR A 214 -12.01 29.48 -22.91
C THR A 214 -11.09 29.40 -24.16
N PRO A 215 -9.86 29.95 -24.10
CA PRO A 215 -8.88 29.84 -25.19
C PRO A 215 -8.30 28.42 -25.36
N LEU A 216 -8.70 27.46 -24.54
CA LEU A 216 -8.28 26.04 -24.64
C LEU A 216 -9.10 25.36 -25.76
N ALA A 217 -8.58 25.37 -26.97
CA ALA A 217 -9.23 24.84 -28.15
C ALA A 217 -8.33 23.89 -28.95
N VAL A 218 -8.94 22.92 -29.59
CA VAL A 218 -8.29 22.02 -30.55
C VAL A 218 -8.98 22.12 -31.90
N PRO A 219 -8.25 22.09 -33.04
CA PRO A 219 -8.85 22.25 -34.35
C PRO A 219 -9.77 21.09 -34.74
N PHE A 220 -9.55 19.92 -34.22
CA PHE A 220 -10.38 18.72 -34.31
C PHE A 220 -10.09 17.77 -33.16
N GLY A 221 -11.04 16.93 -32.79
CA GLY A 221 -10.90 15.94 -31.70
C GLY A 221 -11.24 14.53 -32.17
N PHE A 222 -10.46 13.56 -31.66
CA PHE A 222 -10.78 12.15 -31.71
C PHE A 222 -10.87 11.65 -30.27
N PHE A 223 -12.08 11.28 -29.87
CA PHE A 223 -12.33 10.73 -28.54
C PHE A 223 -12.71 9.25 -28.67
N PRO A 224 -12.02 8.35 -28.05
CA PRO A 224 -12.36 6.95 -28.14
C PRO A 224 -13.69 6.66 -27.38
N ASN A 225 -14.55 5.87 -28.03
CA ASN A 225 -15.89 5.49 -27.57
C ASN A 225 -16.07 3.97 -27.47
N LYS A 226 -15.11 3.25 -27.03
CA LYS A 226 -15.14 1.79 -26.80
C LYS A 226 -15.00 1.48 -25.34
N LYS A 227 -15.67 0.50 -24.79
CA LYS A 227 -15.36 -0.07 -23.48
C LYS A 227 -13.97 -0.71 -23.53
N GLY A 228 -13.12 -0.43 -22.50
CA GLY A 228 -11.76 -0.99 -22.39
C GLY A 228 -10.63 0.04 -22.52
N ARG A 229 -9.38 -0.43 -22.44
CA ARG A 229 -8.18 0.40 -22.49
C ARG A 229 -7.90 0.89 -23.92
N LYS A 230 -7.55 2.17 -24.06
CA LYS A 230 -7.22 2.74 -25.36
C LYS A 230 -6.04 3.65 -25.31
N SER A 231 -5.30 3.66 -26.42
CA SER A 231 -4.21 4.59 -26.65
C SER A 231 -4.74 6.00 -26.90
N GLY A 232 -4.02 7.01 -26.40
CA GLY A 232 -4.41 8.40 -26.59
C GLY A 232 -3.39 9.39 -26.04
N ILE A 233 -3.58 10.66 -26.38
CA ILE A 233 -2.72 11.75 -25.93
C ILE A 233 -3.02 12.08 -24.48
N LEU A 234 -1.97 12.25 -23.68
CA LEU A 234 -2.03 12.73 -22.31
C LEU A 234 -1.81 14.25 -22.31
N ILE A 235 -2.81 14.99 -21.87
CA ILE A 235 -2.77 16.45 -21.84
C ILE A 235 -1.79 16.89 -20.74
N PRO A 236 -0.82 17.78 -21.06
CA PRO A 236 0.12 18.27 -20.06
C PRO A 236 -0.57 19.20 -19.05
N THR A 237 -0.13 19.16 -17.81
CA THR A 237 -0.44 20.22 -16.85
C THR A 237 0.46 21.40 -17.08
N TYR A 238 -0.09 22.59 -17.05
CA TYR A 238 0.65 23.83 -17.18
C TYR A 238 0.72 24.58 -15.85
N GLY A 239 1.73 25.40 -15.69
CA GLY A 239 1.93 26.19 -14.50
C GLY A 239 3.20 27.01 -14.57
N GLU A 240 3.53 27.65 -13.46
CA GLU A 240 4.70 28.52 -13.31
C GLU A 240 5.50 28.12 -12.06
N SER A 241 6.82 28.15 -12.19
CA SER A 241 7.79 28.04 -11.08
C SER A 241 8.73 29.24 -11.15
N PRO A 242 8.95 29.98 -10.07
CA PRO A 242 9.87 31.12 -10.05
C PRO A 242 11.29 30.72 -10.48
N THR A 243 11.72 29.53 -10.12
CA THR A 243 13.09 29.04 -10.41
C THR A 243 13.20 28.45 -11.82
N LEU A 244 12.22 27.68 -12.28
CA LEU A 244 12.28 26.92 -13.54
C LEU A 244 11.50 27.57 -14.69
N GLY A 245 10.71 28.62 -14.40
CA GLY A 245 9.87 29.33 -15.38
C GLY A 245 8.55 28.62 -15.63
N PHE A 246 7.89 28.96 -16.74
CA PHE A 246 6.66 28.30 -17.17
C PHE A 246 6.94 26.84 -17.53
N PHE A 247 5.98 25.97 -17.22
CA PHE A 247 6.14 24.53 -17.50
C PHE A 247 4.90 23.90 -18.12
N LEU A 248 5.18 22.87 -18.89
CA LEU A 248 4.23 21.83 -19.31
C LEU A 248 4.74 20.50 -18.72
N LYS A 249 3.95 19.88 -17.84
CA LYS A 249 4.34 18.63 -17.14
C LYS A 249 3.39 17.49 -17.46
N ASP A 250 3.94 16.25 -17.42
CA ASP A 250 3.19 15.00 -17.55
C ASP A 250 2.41 14.87 -18.87
N GLY A 251 2.72 15.71 -19.90
CA GLY A 251 2.19 15.54 -21.24
C GLY A 251 2.84 14.36 -21.96
N GLY A 252 2.10 13.70 -22.87
CA GLY A 252 2.67 12.57 -23.57
C GLY A 252 1.65 11.69 -24.27
N TYR A 253 1.93 10.39 -24.32
CA TYR A 253 1.06 9.44 -24.99
C TYR A 253 0.89 8.16 -24.16
N TYR A 254 -0.35 7.71 -24.01
CA TYR A 254 -0.72 6.46 -23.39
C TYR A 254 -0.93 5.38 -24.44
N PHE A 255 -0.29 4.25 -24.29
CA PHE A 255 -0.38 3.07 -25.14
C PHE A 255 -1.18 1.98 -24.43
N GLY A 256 -2.40 1.74 -24.84
CA GLY A 256 -3.20 0.60 -24.43
C GLY A 256 -2.77 -0.65 -25.23
N LEU A 257 -1.64 -1.26 -24.90
CA LEU A 257 -1.04 -2.35 -25.67
C LEU A 257 -1.91 -3.61 -25.69
N SER A 258 -2.50 -3.95 -24.54
CA SER A 258 -3.44 -5.07 -24.42
C SER A 258 -4.22 -4.95 -23.10
N ASP A 259 -5.20 -5.84 -22.87
CA ASP A 259 -5.93 -5.92 -21.59
C ASP A 259 -5.01 -6.27 -20.40
N LYS A 260 -3.81 -6.77 -20.67
CA LYS A 260 -2.85 -7.24 -19.64
C LYS A 260 -1.72 -6.26 -19.36
N ILE A 261 -1.42 -5.35 -20.28
CA ILE A 261 -0.30 -4.42 -20.17
C ILE A 261 -0.65 -3.07 -20.80
N ASP A 262 -0.27 -2.01 -20.13
CA ASP A 262 -0.31 -0.63 -20.66
C ASP A 262 1.03 0.08 -20.47
N MET A 263 1.22 1.17 -21.19
CA MET A 263 2.42 1.98 -21.11
C MET A 263 2.06 3.46 -21.33
N ALA A 264 2.63 4.34 -20.53
CA ALA A 264 2.52 5.79 -20.71
C ALA A 264 3.91 6.40 -20.79
N VAL A 265 4.19 7.11 -21.88
CA VAL A 265 5.39 7.92 -22.03
C VAL A 265 4.98 9.37 -21.80
N ARG A 266 5.63 10.02 -20.83
CA ARG A 266 5.33 11.40 -20.44
C ARG A 266 6.59 12.25 -20.45
N GLY A 267 6.42 13.54 -20.73
CA GLY A 267 7.50 14.52 -20.73
C GLY A 267 7.15 15.74 -19.89
N ASP A 268 8.19 16.38 -19.38
CA ASP A 268 8.14 17.66 -18.70
C ASP A 268 9.05 18.63 -19.46
N ILE A 269 8.58 19.85 -19.71
CA ILE A 269 9.34 20.91 -20.39
C ILE A 269 9.15 22.20 -19.61
N TYR A 270 10.24 22.95 -19.46
CA TYR A 270 10.27 24.23 -18.74
C TYR A 270 10.89 25.32 -19.59
N SER A 271 10.37 26.53 -19.49
CA SER A 271 10.83 27.68 -20.31
C SER A 271 12.30 28.07 -20.10
N LYS A 272 12.88 27.78 -18.91
CA LYS A 272 14.30 28.01 -18.64
C LYS A 272 15.23 26.87 -19.08
N GLY A 273 14.73 25.89 -19.86
CA GLY A 273 15.50 24.83 -20.50
C GLY A 273 15.62 23.52 -19.70
N SER A 274 14.98 23.40 -18.54
CA SER A 274 14.86 22.14 -17.82
C SER A 274 13.86 21.20 -18.53
N TRP A 275 14.10 19.89 -18.45
CA TRP A 275 13.20 18.89 -19.03
C TRP A 275 13.23 17.58 -18.26
N GLY A 276 12.22 16.76 -18.47
CA GLY A 276 12.12 15.43 -17.89
C GLY A 276 11.42 14.44 -18.83
N ALA A 277 11.75 13.18 -18.70
CA ALA A 277 11.09 12.07 -19.39
C ALA A 277 10.70 10.99 -18.38
N LYS A 278 9.50 10.43 -18.56
CA LYS A 278 8.94 9.44 -17.64
C LYS A 278 8.26 8.32 -18.43
N LEU A 279 8.54 7.11 -18.06
CA LEU A 279 7.87 5.91 -18.58
C LEU A 279 7.14 5.24 -17.43
N TYR A 280 5.87 4.94 -17.62
CA TYR A 280 5.05 4.18 -16.68
C TYR A 280 4.46 2.97 -17.40
N THR A 281 4.55 1.82 -16.82
CA THR A 281 3.98 0.58 -17.37
C THR A 281 3.28 -0.16 -16.26
N ASN A 282 2.03 -0.56 -16.48
CA ASN A 282 1.30 -1.45 -15.58
C ASN A 282 1.02 -2.76 -16.31
N TYR A 283 1.15 -3.87 -15.61
CA TYR A 283 0.83 -5.18 -16.16
C TYR A 283 0.13 -6.04 -15.11
N LYS A 284 -0.86 -6.80 -15.57
CA LYS A 284 -1.63 -7.70 -14.73
C LYS A 284 -2.14 -8.90 -15.51
N VAL A 285 -1.84 -10.08 -15.01
CA VAL A 285 -2.46 -11.34 -15.47
C VAL A 285 -3.24 -11.91 -14.29
N ARG A 286 -4.57 -11.96 -14.41
CA ARG A 286 -5.46 -12.39 -13.34
C ARG A 286 -5.08 -13.78 -12.82
N TYR A 287 -5.02 -13.93 -11.49
CA TYR A 287 -4.59 -15.14 -10.77
C TYR A 287 -3.14 -15.59 -11.04
N LYS A 288 -2.31 -14.78 -11.69
CA LYS A 288 -0.90 -15.10 -11.92
C LYS A 288 0.03 -14.06 -11.28
N TYR A 289 0.03 -12.85 -11.77
CA TYR A 289 0.90 -11.77 -11.26
C TYR A 289 0.37 -10.39 -11.65
N SER A 290 0.82 -9.41 -10.91
CA SER A 290 0.62 -7.98 -11.22
C SER A 290 1.85 -7.18 -10.86
N GLY A 291 2.02 -6.04 -11.52
CA GLY A 291 3.10 -5.12 -11.20
C GLY A 291 3.03 -3.82 -11.99
N ASN A 292 3.91 -2.92 -11.61
CA ASN A 292 4.15 -1.67 -12.33
C ASN A 292 5.65 -1.39 -12.40
N LEU A 293 6.06 -0.73 -13.47
CA LEU A 293 7.41 -0.24 -13.68
C LEU A 293 7.34 1.24 -14.00
N SER A 294 8.15 2.06 -13.35
CA SER A 294 8.32 3.45 -13.74
C SER A 294 9.80 3.80 -13.84
N LEU A 295 10.16 4.40 -14.95
CA LEU A 295 11.48 4.95 -15.21
C LEU A 295 11.33 6.45 -15.35
N LYS A 296 12.12 7.22 -14.61
CA LYS A 296 12.03 8.68 -14.60
C LYS A 296 13.43 9.24 -14.75
N TYR A 297 13.55 10.24 -15.60
CA TYR A 297 14.76 11.01 -15.80
C TYR A 297 14.42 12.50 -15.79
N SER A 298 15.25 13.31 -15.16
CA SER A 298 15.10 14.76 -15.17
C SER A 298 16.46 15.45 -15.32
N ARG A 299 16.45 16.51 -16.09
CA ARG A 299 17.55 17.47 -16.18
C ARG A 299 17.05 18.83 -15.74
N LEU A 300 17.45 19.24 -14.55
CA LEU A 300 17.06 20.50 -13.94
C LEU A 300 18.21 21.51 -14.05
N LEU A 301 17.87 22.69 -14.57
CA LEU A 301 18.79 23.84 -14.67
C LEU A 301 18.26 24.91 -13.72
N THR A 302 19.03 25.24 -12.71
CA THR A 302 18.70 26.30 -11.74
C THR A 302 19.78 27.40 -11.81
N GLY A 303 19.39 28.64 -11.61
CA GLY A 303 20.23 29.83 -11.79
C GLY A 303 20.18 30.39 -13.21
N ASP A 304 20.64 31.61 -13.36
CA ASP A 304 20.63 32.31 -14.64
C ASP A 304 21.74 31.79 -15.58
N ARG A 305 21.47 31.83 -16.88
CA ARG A 305 22.32 31.19 -17.90
C ARG A 305 23.73 31.76 -17.94
N GLU A 306 23.86 33.00 -17.60
CA GLU A 306 25.11 33.76 -17.71
C GLU A 306 25.93 33.80 -16.41
N LEU A 307 25.34 33.28 -15.29
CA LEU A 307 26.01 33.33 -14.00
C LEU A 307 26.76 32.02 -13.67
N PRO A 308 27.92 32.10 -13.00
CA PRO A 308 28.64 30.91 -12.52
C PRO A 308 27.87 30.08 -11.51
N SER A 309 26.82 30.65 -10.92
CA SER A 309 25.90 29.97 -9.97
C SER A 309 24.91 29.01 -10.63
N ARG A 310 24.98 28.89 -11.97
CA ARG A 310 24.11 27.94 -12.69
C ARG A 310 24.45 26.51 -12.34
N VAL A 311 23.48 25.79 -11.82
CA VAL A 311 23.61 24.36 -11.47
C VAL A 311 22.80 23.51 -12.42
N ILE A 312 23.45 22.49 -12.98
CA ILE A 312 22.80 21.47 -13.82
C ILE A 312 22.75 20.18 -13.00
N ARG A 313 21.56 19.63 -12.80
CA ARG A 313 21.35 18.34 -12.14
C ARG A 313 20.71 17.35 -13.12
N ASN A 314 21.31 16.19 -13.20
CA ASN A 314 20.79 15.07 -13.97
C ASN A 314 20.42 13.98 -12.97
N ASP A 315 19.12 13.72 -12.86
CA ASP A 315 18.59 12.78 -11.89
C ASP A 315 17.79 11.70 -12.59
N PHE A 316 17.89 10.49 -12.09
CA PHE A 316 17.05 9.37 -12.53
C PHE A 316 16.40 8.67 -11.33
N PHE A 317 15.29 8.02 -11.57
CA PHE A 317 14.62 7.21 -10.56
C PHE A 317 13.89 6.03 -11.19
N VAL A 318 14.07 4.86 -10.60
CA VAL A 318 13.47 3.59 -11.04
C VAL A 318 12.60 3.05 -9.92
N THR A 319 11.35 2.78 -10.22
CA THR A 319 10.49 1.99 -9.34
C THR A 319 9.96 0.79 -10.09
N TRP A 320 10.06 -0.38 -9.47
CA TRP A 320 9.47 -1.59 -9.99
C TRP A 320 8.82 -2.36 -8.86
N TYR A 321 7.54 -2.53 -8.97
CA TYR A 321 6.76 -3.36 -8.07
C TYR A 321 6.23 -4.56 -8.83
N HIS A 322 6.46 -5.76 -8.33
CA HIS A 322 5.95 -7.00 -8.87
C HIS A 322 5.52 -7.93 -7.75
N THR A 323 4.34 -8.49 -7.87
CA THR A 323 3.84 -9.52 -6.96
C THR A 323 3.21 -10.66 -7.73
N GLN A 324 3.56 -11.88 -7.36
CA GLN A 324 2.97 -13.10 -7.88
C GLN A 324 1.80 -13.51 -6.99
N ASP A 325 0.68 -13.91 -7.62
CA ASP A 325 -0.46 -14.47 -6.90
C ASP A 325 -0.08 -15.83 -6.29
N PRO A 326 -0.28 -16.05 -4.99
CA PRO A 326 0.00 -17.35 -4.35
C PRO A 326 -0.72 -18.54 -4.97
N LYS A 327 -1.86 -18.31 -5.64
CA LYS A 327 -2.63 -19.35 -6.33
C LYS A 327 -1.99 -19.83 -7.64
N PHE A 328 -1.13 -19.01 -8.25
CA PHE A 328 -0.48 -19.35 -9.50
C PHE A 328 0.50 -20.52 -9.35
N ASN A 329 1.35 -20.42 -8.33
CA ASN A 329 2.25 -21.51 -7.96
C ASN A 329 2.54 -21.43 -6.46
N PRO A 330 1.94 -22.32 -5.64
CA PRO A 330 2.15 -22.30 -4.19
C PRO A 330 3.59 -22.58 -3.76
N SER A 331 4.35 -23.31 -4.58
CA SER A 331 5.73 -23.71 -4.27
C SER A 331 6.79 -22.70 -4.72
N ILE A 332 6.47 -21.83 -5.69
CA ILE A 332 7.39 -20.81 -6.21
C ILE A 332 6.77 -19.44 -6.01
N ARG A 333 7.50 -18.53 -5.40
CA ARG A 333 7.11 -17.15 -5.21
C ARG A 333 8.16 -16.21 -5.74
N PHE A 334 7.73 -15.22 -6.50
CA PHE A 334 8.56 -14.14 -6.98
C PHE A 334 7.93 -12.79 -6.61
N SER A 335 8.73 -11.89 -6.06
CA SER A 335 8.30 -10.51 -5.77
C SER A 335 9.46 -9.55 -5.97
N ALA A 336 9.14 -8.35 -6.41
CA ALA A 336 10.09 -7.26 -6.53
C ALA A 336 9.46 -5.98 -5.99
N ASN A 337 10.24 -5.24 -5.22
CA ASN A 337 9.97 -3.88 -4.78
C ASN A 337 11.27 -3.08 -4.93
N VAL A 338 11.42 -2.40 -6.05
CA VAL A 338 12.62 -1.64 -6.40
C VAL A 338 12.33 -0.15 -6.31
N ASN A 339 13.13 0.55 -5.52
CA ASN A 339 13.17 2.00 -5.41
C ASN A 339 14.64 2.41 -5.40
N ALA A 340 15.14 2.85 -6.54
CA ALA A 340 16.55 3.18 -6.71
C ALA A 340 16.71 4.38 -7.65
N GLY A 341 17.68 5.25 -7.38
CA GLY A 341 17.93 6.40 -8.23
C GLY A 341 18.93 7.37 -7.63
N SER A 342 19.05 8.52 -8.25
CA SER A 342 19.91 9.60 -7.75
C SER A 342 19.48 10.04 -6.35
N SER A 343 20.41 10.24 -5.43
CA SER A 343 20.15 10.69 -4.05
C SER A 343 19.33 11.99 -3.99
N SER A 344 19.52 12.86 -4.99
CA SER A 344 18.84 14.15 -5.14
C SER A 344 17.45 14.06 -5.79
N TYR A 345 17.11 12.95 -6.48
CA TYR A 345 15.89 12.89 -7.28
C TYR A 345 14.62 13.31 -6.49
N ASN A 346 14.35 12.67 -5.38
CA ASN A 346 13.14 12.95 -4.59
C ASN A 346 13.15 14.36 -3.98
N THR A 347 14.31 14.90 -3.72
CA THR A 347 14.47 16.23 -3.14
C THR A 347 13.99 17.33 -4.09
N TYR A 348 14.25 17.19 -5.40
CA TYR A 348 13.96 18.23 -6.40
C TYR A 348 12.80 17.89 -7.35
N ASN A 349 12.38 16.63 -7.42
CA ASN A 349 11.40 16.16 -8.42
C ASN A 349 10.11 15.63 -7.80
N SER A 350 10.05 15.36 -6.49
CA SER A 350 8.84 14.91 -5.81
C SER A 350 8.17 16.02 -5.03
N ASN A 351 6.84 16.08 -5.11
CA ASN A 351 6.01 16.96 -4.28
C ASN A 351 5.36 16.20 -3.12
N ILE A 352 5.65 14.91 -2.98
CA ILE A 352 5.11 14.07 -1.91
C ILE A 352 6.02 14.21 -0.70
N ALA A 353 5.47 14.64 0.43
CA ALA A 353 6.22 14.84 1.66
C ALA A 353 7.04 13.61 2.06
N ASN A 354 6.45 12.43 2.01
CA ASN A 354 7.13 11.19 2.37
C ASN A 354 8.36 10.89 1.49
N ASP A 355 8.34 11.27 0.22
CA ASP A 355 9.44 11.00 -0.71
C ASP A 355 10.66 11.85 -0.37
N TYR A 356 10.50 13.12 -0.10
CA TYR A 356 11.64 14.00 0.22
C TYR A 356 12.07 13.92 1.69
N LEU A 357 11.17 13.55 2.61
CA LEU A 357 11.52 13.31 4.01
C LEU A 357 12.23 11.96 4.21
N SER A 358 11.97 10.97 3.34
CA SER A 358 12.66 9.70 3.39
C SER A 358 14.13 9.85 3.02
N ASN A 359 15.01 9.47 3.94
CA ASN A 359 16.47 9.48 3.71
C ASN A 359 17.00 8.17 3.14
N ILE A 360 16.18 7.14 3.06
CA ILE A 360 16.60 5.80 2.62
C ILE A 360 15.76 5.35 1.44
N PHE A 361 16.41 4.98 0.34
CA PHE A 361 15.82 4.18 -0.72
C PHE A 361 16.11 2.72 -0.45
N SER A 362 15.09 1.89 -0.47
CA SER A 362 15.24 0.46 -0.27
C SER A 362 14.62 -0.33 -1.41
N SER A 363 15.35 -1.33 -1.87
CA SER A 363 14.89 -2.26 -2.90
C SER A 363 15.09 -3.69 -2.44
N ASN A 364 14.14 -4.55 -2.79
CA ASN A 364 14.25 -5.97 -2.54
C ASN A 364 13.59 -6.73 -3.69
N VAL A 365 14.36 -7.60 -4.34
CA VAL A 365 13.86 -8.57 -5.32
C VAL A 365 14.07 -9.94 -4.72
N SER A 366 13.02 -10.72 -4.60
CA SER A 366 13.07 -12.04 -3.97
C SER A 366 12.42 -13.12 -4.84
N ALA A 367 13.10 -14.25 -4.94
CA ALA A 367 12.58 -15.49 -5.50
C ALA A 367 12.71 -16.59 -4.46
N SER A 368 11.68 -17.37 -4.24
CA SER A 368 11.74 -18.49 -3.31
C SER A 368 11.02 -19.71 -3.88
N LYS A 369 11.57 -20.88 -3.56
CA LYS A 369 10.97 -22.18 -3.85
C LYS A 369 10.86 -22.98 -2.57
N SER A 370 9.68 -23.50 -2.30
CA SER A 370 9.40 -24.33 -1.13
C SER A 370 9.13 -25.76 -1.53
N TRP A 371 9.69 -26.70 -0.76
CA TRP A 371 9.44 -28.13 -0.81
C TRP A 371 8.90 -28.59 0.54
N ASN A 372 8.40 -29.79 0.61
CA ASN A 372 7.92 -30.34 1.88
C ASN A 372 9.02 -30.43 2.95
N PHE A 373 10.27 -30.63 2.55
CA PHE A 373 11.41 -30.75 3.44
C PHE A 373 12.15 -29.43 3.70
N GLY A 374 11.92 -28.37 2.93
CA GLY A 374 12.67 -27.13 3.09
C GLY A 374 12.34 -26.07 2.08
N SER A 375 13.14 -25.00 2.05
CA SER A 375 12.99 -23.90 1.09
C SER A 375 14.35 -23.34 0.65
N LEU A 376 14.38 -22.82 -0.57
CA LEU A 376 15.47 -22.04 -1.11
C LEU A 376 14.95 -20.65 -1.45
N SER A 377 15.63 -19.61 -1.01
CA SER A 377 15.33 -18.23 -1.39
C SER A 377 16.57 -17.51 -1.92
N ALA A 378 16.36 -16.69 -2.92
CA ALA A 378 17.34 -15.78 -3.47
C ALA A 378 16.83 -14.35 -3.35
N ASN A 379 17.61 -13.46 -2.75
CA ASN A 379 17.26 -12.07 -2.54
C ASN A 379 18.35 -11.16 -3.11
N LEU A 380 17.92 -10.07 -3.73
CA LEU A 380 18.76 -8.96 -4.13
C LEU A 380 18.28 -7.73 -3.33
N ARG A 381 19.11 -7.18 -2.48
CA ARG A 381 18.79 -6.03 -1.63
C ARG A 381 19.66 -4.84 -1.98
N HIS A 382 19.04 -3.69 -1.99
CA HIS A 382 19.70 -2.40 -2.13
C HIS A 382 19.14 -1.46 -1.07
N SER A 383 20.03 -0.75 -0.39
CA SER A 383 19.70 0.32 0.56
C SER A 383 20.63 1.49 0.29
N GLN A 384 20.09 2.66 -0.01
CA GLN A 384 20.83 3.88 -0.27
C GLN A 384 20.40 4.96 0.71
N ASN A 385 21.34 5.47 1.49
CA ASN A 385 21.11 6.57 2.41
C ASN A 385 21.51 7.90 1.75
N LYS A 386 20.55 8.77 1.51
CA LYS A 386 20.72 10.05 0.84
C LYS A 386 21.55 11.06 1.67
N ALA A 387 21.47 10.99 2.99
CA ALA A 387 22.14 11.93 3.88
C ALA A 387 23.64 11.62 4.02
N THR A 388 23.99 10.34 4.06
CA THR A 388 25.38 9.89 4.17
C THR A 388 26.01 9.53 2.83
N HIS A 389 25.25 9.56 1.74
CA HIS A 389 25.67 9.14 0.41
C HIS A 389 26.24 7.72 0.34
N ASN A 390 25.74 6.83 1.22
CA ASN A 390 26.18 5.44 1.30
C ASN A 390 25.16 4.52 0.63
N VAL A 391 25.69 3.55 -0.11
CA VAL A 391 24.91 2.47 -0.75
C VAL A 391 25.35 1.13 -0.18
N ASP A 392 24.40 0.36 0.32
CA ASP A 392 24.56 -1.01 0.77
C ASP A 392 23.85 -1.93 -0.21
N LEU A 393 24.62 -2.80 -0.86
CA LEU A 393 24.15 -3.78 -1.83
C LEU A 393 24.39 -5.19 -1.29
N THR A 394 23.34 -5.99 -1.21
CA THR A 394 23.46 -7.41 -0.92
C THR A 394 22.97 -8.18 -2.15
N VAL A 395 23.92 -8.66 -2.99
CA VAL A 395 23.63 -9.20 -4.32
C VAL A 395 24.61 -10.32 -4.67
N PRO A 396 24.16 -11.59 -4.69
CA PRO A 396 22.94 -12.15 -4.14
C PRO A 396 23.04 -12.50 -2.66
N GLN A 397 21.88 -12.68 -2.02
CA GLN A 397 21.74 -13.42 -0.79
C GLN A 397 20.97 -14.70 -1.11
N LEU A 398 21.57 -15.85 -0.91
CA LEU A 398 20.97 -17.17 -1.13
C LEU A 398 20.78 -17.83 0.24
N SER A 399 19.55 -18.20 0.56
CA SER A 399 19.24 -18.90 1.80
C SER A 399 18.58 -20.24 1.49
N PHE A 400 19.18 -21.32 1.97
CA PHE A 400 18.64 -22.66 1.93
C PHE A 400 18.27 -23.08 3.35
N SER A 401 17.05 -23.54 3.56
CA SER A 401 16.60 -24.02 4.86
C SER A 401 15.94 -25.39 4.74
N VAL A 402 16.28 -26.29 5.66
CA VAL A 402 15.62 -27.58 5.86
C VAL A 402 14.69 -27.44 7.06
N ASN A 403 13.42 -27.80 6.84
CA ASN A 403 12.41 -27.79 7.90
C ASN A 403 12.82 -28.73 9.03
N ARG A 404 12.28 -28.49 10.23
CA ARG A 404 12.57 -29.35 11.37
C ARG A 404 12.21 -30.78 11.07
N PHE A 405 13.19 -31.66 11.20
CA PHE A 405 13.07 -33.11 11.05
C PHE A 405 13.51 -33.83 12.33
N TYR A 406 13.09 -35.07 12.48
CA TYR A 406 13.33 -35.85 13.67
C TYR A 406 14.08 -37.14 13.26
N PRO A 407 15.41 -37.13 13.24
CA PRO A 407 16.22 -38.22 12.67
C PRO A 407 16.07 -39.54 13.41
N PHE A 408 15.74 -39.49 14.68
CA PHE A 408 15.63 -40.67 15.54
C PHE A 408 14.20 -41.18 15.70
N ARG A 409 13.22 -40.51 15.07
CA ARG A 409 11.83 -40.89 15.17
C ARG A 409 11.54 -42.13 14.32
N SER A 410 11.13 -43.22 14.98
CA SER A 410 10.74 -44.46 14.33
C SER A 410 9.23 -44.63 14.36
N SER A 411 8.66 -45.03 13.22
CA SER A 411 7.24 -45.40 13.11
C SER A 411 6.88 -46.67 13.90
N LYS A 412 7.90 -47.43 14.29
CA LYS A 412 7.74 -48.67 15.10
C LYS A 412 7.53 -48.40 16.60
N HIS A 413 7.78 -47.17 17.08
CA HIS A 413 7.58 -46.85 18.49
C HIS A 413 6.10 -46.50 18.74
N VAL A 414 5.41 -47.38 19.48
CA VAL A 414 4.03 -47.16 19.94
C VAL A 414 3.95 -45.98 20.91
N THR A 415 4.99 -45.83 21.76
CA THR A 415 5.15 -44.67 22.66
C THR A 415 6.43 -43.93 22.30
N GLN A 416 6.32 -42.59 22.13
CA GLN A 416 7.48 -41.76 21.81
C GLN A 416 8.52 -41.77 22.95
N LYS A 417 9.71 -42.25 22.62
CA LYS A 417 10.88 -42.20 23.52
C LYS A 417 11.45 -40.77 23.51
N TRP A 418 12.28 -40.43 24.51
CA TRP A 418 12.82 -39.07 24.62
C TRP A 418 13.66 -38.62 23.40
N TYR A 419 14.39 -39.57 22.77
CA TYR A 419 15.19 -39.27 21.58
C TYR A 419 14.37 -39.14 20.30
N ASP A 420 13.15 -39.69 20.23
CA ASP A 420 12.22 -39.47 19.11
C ASP A 420 11.80 -38.01 18.99
N LYS A 421 11.94 -37.22 20.07
CA LYS A 421 11.62 -35.81 20.14
C LYS A 421 12.80 -34.89 19.81
N ILE A 422 13.99 -35.46 19.53
CA ILE A 422 15.14 -34.67 19.11
C ILE A 422 14.88 -34.19 17.69
N GLY A 423 14.67 -32.91 17.57
CA GLY A 423 14.44 -32.24 16.30
C GLY A 423 15.67 -31.45 15.88
N MET A 424 15.97 -31.52 14.60
CA MET A 424 17.05 -30.79 13.94
C MET A 424 16.48 -29.96 12.82
N SER A 425 17.06 -28.81 12.54
CA SER A 425 16.83 -28.03 11.31
C SER A 425 18.19 -27.57 10.79
N TYR A 426 18.25 -27.22 9.53
CA TYR A 426 19.48 -26.73 8.94
C TYR A 426 19.20 -25.48 8.11
N THR A 427 20.08 -24.49 8.26
CA THR A 427 20.04 -23.28 7.42
C THR A 427 21.42 -23.01 6.86
N SER A 428 21.50 -22.64 5.60
CA SER A 428 22.72 -22.19 4.94
C SER A 428 22.42 -20.88 4.22
N GLU A 429 23.22 -19.87 4.43
CA GLU A 429 23.08 -18.56 3.83
C GLU A 429 24.39 -18.13 3.19
N PHE A 430 24.40 -17.98 1.88
CA PHE A 430 25.45 -17.29 1.15
C PHE A 430 25.07 -15.84 0.96
N GLN A 431 25.95 -14.94 1.26
CA GLN A 431 25.72 -13.50 1.08
C GLN A 431 26.94 -12.84 0.45
N ASN A 432 26.65 -11.94 -0.49
CA ASN A 432 27.60 -11.08 -1.12
C ASN A 432 27.19 -9.64 -0.85
N ASN A 433 27.96 -8.90 -0.04
CA ASN A 433 27.64 -7.55 0.42
C ASN A 433 28.69 -6.55 -0.03
N LEU A 434 28.24 -5.38 -0.46
CA LEU A 434 29.05 -4.24 -0.84
C LEU A 434 28.51 -2.99 -0.16
N ASN A 435 29.35 -2.29 0.61
CA ASN A 435 29.01 -1.00 1.22
C ASN A 435 30.02 0.05 0.75
N ILE A 436 29.57 1.00 -0.05
CA ILE A 436 30.40 2.05 -0.67
C ILE A 436 29.62 3.36 -0.83
N GLY A 437 30.32 4.45 -1.06
CA GLY A 437 29.71 5.72 -1.45
C GLY A 437 29.00 5.62 -2.80
N ASP A 438 27.90 6.33 -2.96
CA ASP A 438 27.06 6.31 -4.17
C ASP A 438 27.80 6.80 -5.42
N THR A 439 28.76 7.73 -5.26
CA THR A 439 29.64 8.24 -6.33
C THR A 439 30.62 7.20 -6.87
N MET A 440 30.95 6.19 -6.05
CA MET A 440 31.86 5.11 -6.42
C MET A 440 31.16 3.98 -7.19
N LEU A 441 29.83 3.98 -7.25
CA LEU A 441 29.05 2.96 -7.94
C LEU A 441 28.95 3.25 -9.44
N ASN A 442 30.09 3.16 -10.15
CA ASN A 442 30.17 3.37 -11.59
C ASN A 442 31.22 2.44 -12.26
N ALA A 443 31.17 2.35 -13.57
CA ALA A 443 32.06 1.46 -14.36
C ALA A 443 33.55 1.79 -14.23
N GLN A 444 33.91 3.03 -13.89
CA GLN A 444 35.31 3.47 -13.74
C GLN A 444 35.93 2.91 -12.45
N HIS A 445 35.11 2.58 -11.43
CA HIS A 445 35.58 2.10 -10.13
C HIS A 445 35.38 0.60 -9.93
N ILE A 446 35.30 -0.19 -11.03
CA ILE A 446 34.98 -1.63 -10.93
C ILE A 446 36.04 -2.44 -10.14
N SER A 447 37.32 -2.04 -10.21
CA SER A 447 38.39 -2.63 -9.40
C SER A 447 38.19 -2.31 -7.91
N TYR A 448 37.87 -1.06 -7.57
CA TYR A 448 37.53 -0.66 -6.21
C TYR A 448 36.32 -1.40 -5.66
N ILE A 449 35.26 -1.52 -6.46
CA ILE A 449 34.06 -2.28 -6.10
C ILE A 449 34.42 -3.73 -5.78
N ARG A 450 35.18 -4.41 -6.65
CA ARG A 450 35.63 -5.80 -6.45
C ARG A 450 36.40 -5.96 -5.14
N ASP A 451 37.25 -5.00 -4.82
CA ASP A 451 38.10 -5.08 -3.63
C ASP A 451 37.36 -4.77 -2.33
N HIS A 452 36.15 -4.16 -2.40
CA HIS A 452 35.29 -3.85 -1.24
C HIS A 452 34.14 -4.84 -1.06
N VAL A 453 33.97 -5.78 -2.00
CA VAL A 453 32.96 -6.84 -1.86
C VAL A 453 33.34 -7.78 -0.70
N ARG A 454 32.38 -8.01 0.20
CA ARG A 454 32.49 -8.98 1.31
C ARG A 454 31.53 -10.13 1.06
N ASN A 455 32.05 -11.33 1.06
CA ASN A 455 31.26 -12.51 0.79
C ASN A 455 31.55 -13.63 1.79
N GLY A 456 30.60 -14.50 1.97
CA GLY A 456 30.72 -15.62 2.87
C GLY A 456 29.49 -16.51 2.90
N ILE A 457 29.66 -17.65 3.53
CA ILE A 457 28.60 -18.65 3.74
C ILE A 457 28.45 -18.83 5.24
N ARG A 458 27.25 -18.68 5.77
CA ARG A 458 26.91 -19.02 7.15
C ARG A 458 26.00 -20.24 7.14
N GLN A 459 26.34 -21.22 7.98
CA GLN A 459 25.56 -22.43 8.18
C GLN A 459 25.18 -22.52 9.66
N SER A 460 23.97 -23.00 9.95
CA SER A 460 23.50 -23.20 11.32
C SER A 460 22.72 -24.49 11.41
N LEU A 461 23.05 -25.28 12.42
CA LEU A 461 22.41 -26.54 12.74
C LEU A 461 21.91 -26.49 14.20
N PRO A 462 20.73 -25.97 14.48
CA PRO A 462 20.11 -26.07 15.78
C PRO A 462 19.54 -27.47 16.01
N ILE A 463 19.81 -27.98 17.18
CA ILE A 463 19.36 -29.30 17.67
C ILE A 463 18.60 -29.05 18.96
N SER A 464 17.39 -29.53 19.12
CA SER A 464 16.63 -29.30 20.33
C SER A 464 15.61 -30.39 20.61
N THR A 465 15.39 -30.61 21.88
CA THR A 465 14.32 -31.47 22.38
C THR A 465 13.60 -30.80 23.54
N SER A 466 12.38 -31.17 23.80
CA SER A 466 11.64 -30.68 24.96
C SER A 466 10.77 -31.76 25.56
N PHE A 467 10.67 -31.76 26.89
CA PHE A 467 9.86 -32.71 27.65
C PHE A 467 9.35 -32.05 28.94
N ASN A 468 8.24 -32.59 29.43
CA ASN A 468 7.69 -32.13 30.69
C ASN A 468 8.37 -32.86 31.86
N VAL A 469 8.82 -32.09 32.84
CA VAL A 469 9.40 -32.55 34.09
C VAL A 469 8.42 -32.20 35.20
N LEU A 470 8.22 -33.13 36.15
CA LEU A 470 7.32 -32.93 37.30
C LEU A 470 5.92 -32.43 36.92
N LYS A 471 5.40 -32.82 35.76
CA LYS A 471 4.09 -32.49 35.18
C LYS A 471 3.88 -31.00 34.86
N HIS A 472 4.51 -30.06 35.54
CA HIS A 472 4.26 -28.63 35.48
C HIS A 472 5.40 -27.81 34.86
N PHE A 473 6.55 -28.41 34.68
CA PHE A 473 7.70 -27.72 34.09
C PHE A 473 7.99 -28.25 32.69
N SER A 474 8.28 -27.37 31.79
CA SER A 474 8.81 -27.70 30.47
C SER A 474 10.33 -27.49 30.49
N LEU A 475 11.07 -28.56 30.28
CA LEU A 475 12.52 -28.52 30.11
C LEU A 475 12.83 -28.65 28.62
N SER A 476 13.47 -27.65 28.08
CA SER A 476 13.98 -27.62 26.70
C SER A 476 15.51 -27.68 26.76
N ILE A 477 16.07 -28.67 26.10
CA ILE A 477 17.52 -28.82 25.94
C ILE A 477 17.86 -28.65 24.49
N GLY A 478 18.84 -27.84 24.16
CA GLY A 478 19.25 -27.63 22.79
C GLY A 478 20.71 -27.22 22.68
N GLY A 479 21.19 -27.28 21.49
CA GLY A 479 22.50 -26.76 21.09
C GLY A 479 22.44 -26.26 19.67
N THR A 480 23.31 -25.35 19.34
CA THR A 480 23.45 -24.84 17.99
C THR A 480 24.90 -24.93 17.58
N VAL A 481 25.14 -25.43 16.40
CA VAL A 481 26.46 -25.41 15.76
C VAL A 481 26.35 -24.45 14.58
N ASN A 482 27.15 -23.42 14.58
CA ASN A 482 27.28 -22.49 13.47
C ASN A 482 28.64 -22.66 12.81
N SER A 483 28.67 -22.57 11.50
CA SER A 483 29.91 -22.51 10.72
C SER A 483 29.82 -21.29 9.78
N VAL A 484 30.91 -20.57 9.68
CA VAL A 484 31.03 -19.40 8.82
C VAL A 484 32.28 -19.56 7.94
N THR A 485 32.06 -19.60 6.64
CA THR A 485 33.14 -19.58 5.67
C THR A 485 33.20 -18.17 5.05
N GLN A 486 34.32 -17.50 5.20
CA GLN A 486 34.59 -16.19 4.57
C GLN A 486 35.70 -16.36 3.54
N PHE A 487 35.59 -15.64 2.41
CA PHE A 487 36.54 -15.74 1.32
C PHE A 487 37.68 -14.71 1.44
N ARG A 488 37.73 -14.02 2.59
CA ARG A 488 38.73 -13.02 2.89
C ARG A 488 39.05 -13.06 4.39
N SER A 489 40.32 -13.01 4.73
CA SER A 489 40.84 -12.90 6.09
C SER A 489 41.87 -11.78 6.18
N ILE A 490 42.25 -11.38 7.41
CA ILE A 490 43.27 -10.35 7.63
C ILE A 490 44.45 -10.89 8.41
N VAL A 491 45.61 -10.26 8.17
CA VAL A 491 46.82 -10.41 8.95
C VAL A 491 47.25 -9.02 9.42
N LYS A 492 47.46 -8.88 10.73
CA LYS A 492 47.95 -7.63 11.31
C LYS A 492 49.42 -7.77 11.66
N ASN A 493 50.25 -6.85 11.18
CA ASN A 493 51.67 -6.79 11.40
C ASN A 493 52.07 -5.45 12.02
N TRP A 494 52.90 -5.50 13.06
CA TRP A 494 53.47 -4.31 13.68
C TRP A 494 54.68 -3.85 12.87
N ASN A 495 54.72 -2.57 12.49
CA ASN A 495 55.89 -1.97 11.87
C ASN A 495 56.60 -1.05 12.93
N ALA A 496 57.85 -1.37 13.26
CA ALA A 496 58.60 -0.66 14.26
C ALA A 496 58.97 0.77 13.82
N ASP A 497 59.22 0.98 12.54
CA ASP A 497 59.67 2.28 12.00
C ASP A 497 58.51 3.30 12.02
N SER A 498 57.34 2.91 11.61
CA SER A 498 56.14 3.76 11.61
C SER A 498 55.38 3.76 12.93
N GLN A 499 55.69 2.87 13.86
CA GLN A 499 54.98 2.62 15.11
C GLN A 499 53.48 2.41 14.91
N LYS A 500 53.09 1.69 13.85
CA LYS A 500 51.70 1.44 13.47
C LYS A 500 51.45 -0.05 13.14
N VAL A 501 50.23 -0.47 13.36
CA VAL A 501 49.76 -1.78 12.92
C VAL A 501 49.24 -1.68 11.49
N TYR A 502 49.80 -2.42 10.58
CA TYR A 502 49.33 -2.57 9.20
C TYR A 502 48.44 -3.78 9.10
N ILE A 503 47.43 -3.66 8.25
CA ILE A 503 46.42 -4.70 8.05
C ILE A 503 46.53 -5.16 6.61
N ASP A 504 46.95 -6.38 6.41
CA ASP A 504 47.00 -7.04 5.09
C ASP A 504 45.79 -7.92 4.90
N THR A 505 45.18 -7.85 3.72
CA THR A 505 44.04 -8.72 3.33
C THR A 505 44.54 -9.93 2.60
N VAL A 506 44.16 -11.10 3.09
CA VAL A 506 44.48 -12.40 2.48
C VAL A 506 43.22 -12.97 1.87
N ASN A 507 43.24 -13.13 0.56
CA ASN A 507 42.15 -13.78 -0.20
C ASN A 507 42.26 -15.30 -0.06
N GLY A 508 41.14 -15.97 0.08
CA GLY A 508 41.02 -17.42 0.21
C GLY A 508 39.91 -17.82 1.18
N ALA A 509 39.35 -18.97 0.96
CA ALA A 509 38.30 -19.50 1.81
C ALA A 509 38.86 -19.89 3.18
N ARG A 510 38.37 -19.29 4.23
CA ARG A 510 38.67 -19.59 5.62
C ARG A 510 37.37 -19.84 6.37
N MET A 511 37.35 -20.89 7.18
CA MET A 511 36.19 -21.31 7.95
C MET A 511 36.45 -21.10 9.43
N ASN A 512 35.48 -20.50 10.13
CA ASN A 512 35.39 -20.60 11.58
C ASN A 512 34.09 -21.30 11.97
N PHE A 513 34.04 -21.79 13.18
CA PHE A 513 32.82 -22.36 13.74
C PHE A 513 32.69 -21.99 15.20
N ASP A 514 31.47 -21.96 15.67
CA ASP A 514 31.12 -21.88 17.08
C ASP A 514 29.99 -22.84 17.39
N TRP A 515 29.90 -23.17 18.67
CA TRP A 515 28.78 -23.94 19.15
C TRP A 515 28.40 -23.51 20.59
N SER A 516 27.12 -23.65 20.87
CA SER A 516 26.58 -23.40 22.19
C SER A 516 25.60 -24.51 22.59
N ALA A 517 25.53 -24.79 23.88
CA ALA A 517 24.54 -25.69 24.43
C ALA A 517 23.68 -24.92 25.45
N SER A 518 22.39 -25.20 25.47
CA SER A 518 21.48 -24.54 26.39
C SER A 518 20.44 -25.50 26.97
N ALA A 519 20.04 -25.23 28.20
CA ALA A 519 18.92 -25.88 28.87
C ALA A 519 18.00 -24.80 29.44
N THR A 520 16.72 -24.88 29.15
CA THR A 520 15.73 -23.89 29.62
C THR A 520 14.61 -24.61 30.36
N LEU A 521 14.41 -24.28 31.63
CA LEU A 521 13.30 -24.72 32.44
C LEU A 521 12.27 -23.59 32.51
N SER A 522 11.04 -23.84 32.12
CA SER A 522 9.96 -22.87 32.15
C SER A 522 8.69 -23.48 32.73
N THR A 523 7.87 -22.63 33.32
CA THR A 523 6.54 -23.00 33.80
C THR A 523 5.58 -21.83 33.64
N ARG A 524 4.31 -22.08 33.86
CA ARG A 524 3.28 -21.05 33.85
C ARG A 524 2.42 -21.16 35.11
N ILE A 525 2.37 -20.06 35.85
CA ILE A 525 1.66 -19.95 37.13
C ILE A 525 0.47 -19.02 36.90
N PHE A 526 -0.69 -19.42 37.40
CA PHE A 526 -1.90 -18.63 37.30
C PHE A 526 -2.36 -18.23 38.70
N GLY A 527 -2.51 -16.92 38.94
CA GLY A 527 -3.20 -16.36 40.08
C GLY A 527 -4.56 -15.87 39.69
N MET A 528 -5.59 -16.18 40.42
CA MET A 528 -6.94 -15.63 40.24
C MET A 528 -7.36 -14.89 41.50
N TYR A 529 -7.72 -13.60 41.33
CA TYR A 529 -8.14 -12.75 42.43
C TYR A 529 -9.59 -12.31 42.20
N ALA A 530 -10.50 -12.76 43.04
CA ALA A 530 -11.88 -12.32 43.00
C ALA A 530 -12.00 -10.94 43.69
N LEU A 531 -12.61 -9.99 43.02
CA LEU A 531 -12.77 -8.61 43.49
C LEU A 531 -14.26 -8.31 43.74
N LYS A 532 -14.61 -7.92 44.94
CA LYS A 532 -16.03 -7.74 45.35
C LYS A 532 -16.59 -6.33 44.98
N HIS A 533 -15.78 -5.27 45.05
CA HIS A 533 -16.23 -3.88 44.96
C HIS A 533 -15.64 -3.09 43.77
N THR A 534 -15.14 -3.78 42.74
CA THR A 534 -14.59 -3.14 41.56
C THR A 534 -15.38 -3.47 40.29
N GLY A 535 -15.13 -2.75 39.21
CA GLY A 535 -15.75 -3.04 37.90
C GLY A 535 -15.33 -4.40 37.29
N PHE A 536 -14.41 -5.11 37.95
CA PHE A 536 -13.97 -6.45 37.56
C PHE A 536 -14.47 -7.50 38.55
N SER A 537 -14.93 -8.63 38.05
CA SER A 537 -15.35 -9.78 38.88
C SER A 537 -14.13 -10.61 39.32
N VAL A 538 -13.18 -10.80 38.41
CA VAL A 538 -11.96 -11.59 38.63
C VAL A 538 -10.81 -10.94 37.88
N ILE A 539 -9.63 -10.89 38.50
CA ILE A 539 -8.38 -10.60 37.80
C ILE A 539 -7.55 -11.90 37.73
N ARG A 540 -7.08 -12.24 36.55
CA ARG A 540 -6.15 -13.34 36.30
C ARG A 540 -4.77 -12.78 36.07
N HIS A 541 -3.81 -13.14 36.92
CA HIS A 541 -2.41 -12.88 36.74
C HIS A 541 -1.72 -14.15 36.22
N THR A 542 -1.06 -14.05 35.06
CA THR A 542 -0.27 -15.14 34.52
C THR A 542 1.20 -14.79 34.64
N ILE A 543 1.96 -15.61 35.30
CA ILE A 543 3.42 -15.47 35.47
C ILE A 543 4.07 -16.64 34.74
N SER A 544 4.97 -16.36 33.82
CA SER A 544 5.73 -17.36 33.06
C SER A 544 7.22 -17.18 33.34
N PRO A 545 7.73 -17.73 34.43
CA PRO A 545 9.16 -17.70 34.72
C PRO A 545 9.89 -18.72 33.85
N SER A 546 11.09 -18.36 33.42
CA SER A 546 12.02 -19.25 32.72
C SER A 546 13.43 -19.05 33.28
N LEU A 547 14.09 -20.16 33.54
CA LEU A 547 15.50 -20.25 33.94
C LEU A 547 16.25 -20.94 32.82
N SER A 548 17.24 -20.29 32.24
CA SER A 548 18.06 -20.85 31.17
C SER A 548 19.51 -20.92 31.60
N PHE A 549 20.15 -22.03 31.24
CA PHE A 549 21.60 -22.16 31.31
C PHE A 549 22.14 -22.25 29.88
N THR A 550 23.16 -21.44 29.58
CA THR A 550 23.81 -21.45 28.26
C THR A 550 25.31 -21.57 28.46
N TYR A 551 25.90 -22.52 27.76
CA TYR A 551 27.36 -22.74 27.77
C TYR A 551 27.90 -22.55 26.34
N MET A 552 29.03 -21.84 26.23
CA MET A 552 29.80 -21.67 24.99
C MET A 552 31.30 -21.67 25.37
N PRO A 553 32.13 -22.48 24.69
CA PRO A 553 33.59 -22.50 24.95
C PRO A 553 34.28 -21.23 24.43
N ASP A 554 35.51 -21.02 24.81
CA ASP A 554 36.34 -19.94 24.30
C ASP A 554 36.97 -20.30 22.96
N PHE A 555 36.54 -19.65 21.90
CA PHE A 555 37.08 -19.86 20.57
C PHE A 555 38.36 -19.03 20.30
N THR A 556 38.86 -18.27 21.26
CA THR A 556 40.17 -17.59 21.16
C THR A 556 41.34 -18.51 21.41
N ASN A 557 41.09 -19.76 21.84
CA ASN A 557 42.15 -20.73 22.07
C ASN A 557 42.97 -20.93 20.77
N PRO A 558 44.33 -20.89 20.81
CA PRO A 558 45.19 -21.06 19.64
C PRO A 558 44.91 -22.33 18.83
N HIS A 559 44.41 -23.39 19.49
CA HIS A 559 44.02 -24.65 18.82
C HIS A 559 43.02 -24.44 17.67
N TYR A 560 42.11 -23.46 17.75
CA TYR A 560 41.14 -23.18 16.70
C TYR A 560 41.72 -22.36 15.55
N GLY A 561 42.80 -21.61 15.79
CA GLY A 561 43.46 -20.79 14.77
C GLY A 561 42.63 -19.57 14.31
N PHE A 562 41.54 -19.23 14.97
CA PHE A 562 40.64 -18.11 14.59
C PHE A 562 41.15 -16.75 15.07
N TYR A 563 42.01 -16.77 16.09
CA TYR A 563 42.56 -15.57 16.72
C TYR A 563 44.09 -15.59 16.66
N LYS A 564 44.70 -14.43 16.49
CA LYS A 564 46.16 -14.19 16.55
C LYS A 564 46.43 -13.01 17.46
N SER A 565 47.67 -12.86 17.87
CA SER A 565 48.14 -11.70 18.64
C SER A 565 49.00 -10.81 17.75
N VAL A 566 48.86 -9.50 17.91
CA VAL A 566 49.72 -8.49 17.25
C VAL A 566 50.25 -7.52 18.29
N GLN A 567 51.47 -7.10 18.15
CA GLN A 567 52.05 -6.02 18.93
C GLN A 567 51.38 -4.71 18.57
N THR A 568 51.08 -3.84 19.55
CA THR A 568 50.34 -2.59 19.36
C THR A 568 51.10 -1.33 19.75
N ASN A 569 52.21 -1.47 20.44
CA ASN A 569 53.07 -0.33 20.81
C ASN A 569 54.57 -0.73 20.88
N ALA A 570 55.45 0.26 20.96
CA ALA A 570 56.89 0.05 21.02
C ALA A 570 57.36 -0.67 22.28
N LEU A 571 56.52 -0.73 23.35
CA LEU A 571 56.82 -1.42 24.63
C LEU A 571 56.50 -2.91 24.58
N GLY A 572 56.07 -3.46 23.43
CA GLY A 572 55.80 -4.87 23.29
C GLY A 572 54.39 -5.29 23.71
N ALA A 573 53.47 -4.38 24.03
CA ALA A 573 52.11 -4.72 24.37
C ALA A 573 51.43 -5.41 23.18
N THR A 574 50.75 -6.54 23.44
CA THR A 574 50.07 -7.31 22.41
C THR A 574 48.56 -7.30 22.62
N THR A 575 47.82 -7.31 21.53
CA THR A 575 46.36 -7.44 21.52
C THR A 575 45.93 -8.61 20.66
N LYS A 576 44.98 -9.43 21.15
CA LYS A 576 44.39 -10.50 20.35
C LYS A 576 43.44 -9.87 19.31
N TYR A 577 43.49 -10.36 18.07
CA TYR A 577 42.57 -10.00 16.99
C TYR A 577 42.07 -11.26 16.28
N SER A 578 40.86 -11.22 15.72
CA SER A 578 40.38 -12.28 14.85
C SER A 578 40.86 -12.09 13.42
N ILE A 579 41.30 -13.17 12.78
CA ILE A 579 41.62 -13.17 11.36
C ILE A 579 40.39 -12.84 10.47
N PHE A 580 39.19 -12.88 11.02
CA PHE A 580 37.90 -12.56 10.37
C PHE A 580 37.38 -11.15 10.71
N GLU A 581 38.17 -10.33 11.41
CA GLU A 581 37.81 -8.96 11.74
C GLU A 581 37.51 -8.15 10.46
N GLY A 582 36.43 -7.38 10.45
CA GLY A 582 35.97 -6.67 9.27
C GLY A 582 35.34 -7.54 8.17
N GLY A 583 35.27 -8.85 8.36
CA GLY A 583 34.56 -9.76 7.45
C GLY A 583 33.05 -9.61 7.54
N LEU A 584 32.34 -10.24 6.62
CA LEU A 584 30.87 -10.13 6.49
C LEU A 584 30.11 -10.61 7.73
N TYR A 585 30.50 -11.73 8.31
CA TYR A 585 29.83 -12.33 9.47
C TYR A 585 30.62 -12.17 10.77
N GLY A 586 31.75 -11.46 10.73
CA GLY A 586 32.60 -11.29 11.89
C GLY A 586 33.32 -12.57 12.33
N ALA A 587 33.73 -12.60 13.58
CA ALA A 587 34.46 -13.69 14.22
C ALA A 587 33.56 -14.50 15.16
N SER A 588 33.98 -15.72 15.47
CA SER A 588 33.43 -16.48 16.61
C SER A 588 33.61 -15.68 17.90
N THR A 589 32.70 -15.85 18.86
CA THR A 589 32.68 -15.05 20.09
C THR A 589 33.94 -15.27 20.91
N MET A 590 34.48 -14.18 21.42
CA MET A 590 35.64 -14.19 22.31
C MET A 590 35.21 -14.52 23.76
N GLY A 591 35.97 -15.38 24.42
CA GLY A 591 35.78 -15.77 25.81
C GLY A 591 34.76 -16.90 26.02
N LYS A 592 34.85 -17.51 27.17
CA LYS A 592 33.88 -18.53 27.62
C LYS A 592 32.61 -17.89 28.11
N LEU A 593 31.48 -18.54 27.82
CA LEU A 593 30.19 -18.20 28.38
C LEU A 593 29.63 -19.38 29.16
N GLY A 594 29.29 -19.17 30.42
CA GLY A 594 28.54 -20.06 31.25
C GLY A 594 27.51 -19.27 32.02
N ALA A 595 26.37 -18.98 31.37
CA ALA A 595 25.43 -18.00 31.89
C ALA A 595 24.12 -18.64 32.31
N ILE A 596 23.63 -18.21 33.47
CA ILE A 596 22.27 -18.47 33.93
C ILE A 596 21.43 -17.25 33.59
N GLY A 597 20.41 -17.43 32.76
CA GLY A 597 19.44 -16.40 32.40
C GLY A 597 18.13 -16.58 33.17
N ILE A 598 17.61 -15.51 33.71
CA ILE A 598 16.32 -15.46 34.39
C ILE A 598 15.42 -14.52 33.53
N ASN A 599 14.30 -15.04 33.09
CA ASN A 599 13.30 -14.25 32.40
C ASN A 599 11.94 -14.52 33.03
N ILE A 600 11.21 -13.43 33.36
CA ILE A 600 9.89 -13.51 33.98
C ILE A 600 8.95 -12.69 33.12
N GLN A 601 8.02 -13.37 32.47
CA GLN A 601 6.96 -12.71 31.68
C GLN A 601 5.67 -12.71 32.51
N ASN A 602 5.04 -11.54 32.59
CA ASN A 602 3.80 -11.36 33.31
C ASN A 602 2.73 -10.81 32.38
N SER A 603 1.49 -11.26 32.55
CA SER A 603 0.31 -10.65 31.96
C SER A 603 -0.84 -10.58 32.97
N LEU A 604 -1.66 -9.56 32.85
CA LEU A 604 -2.77 -9.30 33.76
C LEU A 604 -4.06 -9.07 32.96
N GLU A 605 -5.04 -9.93 33.17
CA GLU A 605 -6.35 -9.85 32.51
C GLU A 605 -7.45 -9.71 33.55
N GLY A 606 -8.40 -8.80 33.28
CA GLY A 606 -9.60 -8.62 34.12
C GLY A 606 -10.85 -9.12 33.40
N LYS A 607 -11.73 -9.81 34.14
CA LYS A 607 -13.09 -10.13 33.69
C LYS A 607 -14.02 -9.04 34.18
N ARG A 608 -14.52 -8.20 33.27
CA ARG A 608 -15.41 -7.09 33.60
C ARG A 608 -16.79 -7.61 33.95
N ARG A 609 -17.41 -7.02 34.98
CA ARG A 609 -18.80 -7.34 35.32
C ARG A 609 -19.73 -6.87 34.21
N PRO A 610 -20.73 -7.67 33.81
CA PRO A 610 -21.76 -7.21 32.89
C PRO A 610 -22.45 -5.95 33.46
N LYS A 611 -22.75 -5.00 32.62
CA LYS A 611 -23.63 -3.88 33.01
C LYS A 611 -25.05 -4.41 33.13
N ALA A 612 -25.82 -3.86 34.06
CA ALA A 612 -27.21 -4.23 34.29
C ALA A 612 -28.10 -4.08 33.02
N SER A 613 -27.67 -3.28 32.05
CA SER A 613 -28.34 -3.08 30.76
C SER A 613 -27.92 -4.08 29.67
N ASP A 614 -27.00 -5.02 29.95
CA ASP A 614 -26.50 -5.96 28.94
C ASP A 614 -27.29 -7.27 29.02
N SER A 615 -28.24 -7.43 28.11
CA SER A 615 -29.12 -8.60 28.02
C SER A 615 -28.38 -9.91 27.67
N THR A 616 -27.12 -9.85 27.18
CA THR A 616 -26.33 -11.04 26.81
C THR A 616 -25.62 -11.69 28.00
N GLY A 617 -25.49 -10.98 29.13
CA GLY A 617 -24.91 -11.50 30.38
C GLY A 617 -23.45 -12.00 30.30
N THR A 618 -22.81 -11.85 29.15
CA THR A 618 -21.43 -12.33 28.92
C THR A 618 -20.41 -11.35 29.46
N ALA A 619 -19.67 -11.77 30.47
CA ALA A 619 -18.62 -10.95 31.06
C ALA A 619 -17.43 -10.79 30.09
N GLU A 620 -17.11 -9.55 29.73
CA GLU A 620 -16.05 -9.19 28.82
C GLU A 620 -14.65 -9.38 29.46
N ARG A 621 -13.73 -10.00 28.73
CA ARG A 621 -12.31 -10.06 29.12
C ARG A 621 -11.59 -8.83 28.61
N VAL A 622 -10.87 -8.17 29.51
CA VAL A 622 -10.07 -6.97 29.22
C VAL A 622 -8.64 -7.24 29.66
N SER A 623 -7.68 -7.05 28.76
CA SER A 623 -6.28 -7.05 29.14
C SER A 623 -5.96 -5.77 29.90
N LEU A 624 -5.39 -5.90 31.10
CA LEU A 624 -4.91 -4.78 31.93
C LEU A 624 -3.42 -4.53 31.70
N ILE A 625 -2.65 -5.61 31.58
CA ILE A 625 -1.25 -5.60 31.19
C ILE A 625 -1.06 -6.74 30.20
N ASP A 626 -0.77 -6.40 28.95
CA ASP A 626 -0.55 -7.40 27.90
C ASP A 626 0.76 -8.16 28.14
N ALA A 627 1.80 -7.45 28.51
CA ALA A 627 3.09 -8.03 28.83
C ALA A 627 3.89 -7.10 29.75
N LEU A 628 4.48 -7.68 30.80
CA LEU A 628 5.49 -7.07 31.64
C LEU A 628 6.62 -8.10 31.78
N ASN A 629 7.71 -7.85 31.10
CA ASN A 629 8.83 -8.78 31.00
C ASN A 629 10.03 -8.25 31.77
N PHE A 630 10.71 -9.12 32.49
CA PHE A 630 11.99 -8.85 33.15
C PHE A 630 13.00 -9.91 32.74
N GLY A 631 14.18 -9.47 32.31
CA GLY A 631 15.25 -10.37 31.93
C GLY A 631 16.60 -9.91 32.47
N VAL A 632 17.36 -10.83 33.00
CA VAL A 632 18.73 -10.63 33.48
C VAL A 632 19.51 -11.95 33.37
N SER A 633 20.80 -11.90 33.14
CA SER A 633 21.65 -13.07 33.13
C SER A 633 22.89 -12.86 33.99
N TYR A 634 23.38 -13.97 34.55
CA TYR A 634 24.58 -14.06 35.34
C TYR A 634 25.58 -15.00 34.67
N ASN A 635 26.69 -14.48 34.19
CA ASN A 635 27.77 -15.30 33.62
C ASN A 635 28.69 -15.77 34.75
N MET A 636 28.61 -17.06 35.08
CA MET A 636 29.37 -17.68 36.16
C MET A 636 30.88 -17.77 35.89
N ILE A 637 31.25 -17.71 34.61
CA ILE A 637 32.64 -17.95 34.18
C ILE A 637 33.36 -16.63 33.89
N ALA A 638 32.66 -15.52 33.81
CA ALA A 638 33.28 -14.22 33.60
C ALA A 638 34.12 -13.82 34.83
N GLU A 639 35.31 -13.33 34.60
CA GLU A 639 36.21 -12.83 35.66
C GLU A 639 35.68 -11.52 36.25
N HIS A 640 35.06 -10.70 35.40
CA HIS A 640 34.54 -9.38 35.74
C HIS A 640 33.15 -9.18 35.16
N TYR A 641 32.33 -8.35 35.82
CA TYR A 641 31.00 -7.95 35.35
C TYR A 641 30.05 -9.13 35.05
N ASN A 642 29.94 -10.07 35.97
CA ASN A 642 29.16 -11.30 35.82
C ASN A 642 27.67 -11.05 35.48
N TRP A 643 27.07 -9.98 36.01
CA TRP A 643 25.68 -9.67 35.72
C TRP A 643 25.52 -8.86 34.39
N SER A 644 24.58 -9.27 33.59
CA SER A 644 24.17 -8.53 32.43
C SER A 644 23.39 -7.26 32.81
N TYR A 645 23.11 -6.41 31.83
CA TYR A 645 22.08 -5.39 31.95
C TYR A 645 20.74 -6.05 32.29
N VAL A 646 19.96 -5.39 33.14
CA VAL A 646 18.55 -5.74 33.41
C VAL A 646 17.69 -5.12 32.33
N ASN A 647 16.94 -5.95 31.65
CA ASN A 647 16.00 -5.51 30.62
C ASN A 647 14.57 -5.63 31.17
N ALA A 648 13.78 -4.58 31.04
CA ALA A 648 12.37 -4.58 31.38
C ALA A 648 11.55 -4.06 30.19
N GLY A 649 10.50 -4.80 29.86
CA GLY A 649 9.58 -4.43 28.79
C GLY A 649 8.15 -4.39 29.33
N PHE A 650 7.44 -3.32 29.04
CA PHE A 650 6.06 -3.14 29.43
C PHE A 650 5.21 -2.82 28.18
N ARG A 651 4.10 -3.52 28.04
CA ARG A 651 3.13 -3.27 26.98
C ARG A 651 1.73 -3.42 27.52
N THR A 652 0.89 -2.43 27.20
CA THR A 652 -0.53 -2.50 27.52
C THR A 652 -1.34 -1.61 26.58
N ARG A 653 -2.66 -1.82 26.57
CA ARG A 653 -3.61 -0.96 25.87
C ARG A 653 -4.60 -0.39 26.87
N LEU A 654 -4.39 0.87 27.24
CA LEU A 654 -5.25 1.56 28.17
C LEU A 654 -6.57 1.97 27.48
N PHE A 655 -7.68 1.74 28.19
CA PHE A 655 -9.03 2.09 27.73
C PHE A 655 -9.40 1.56 26.33
N LYS A 656 -8.73 0.47 25.88
CA LYS A 656 -8.84 -0.09 24.52
C LYS A 656 -8.41 0.83 23.37
N LYS A 657 -7.85 2.00 23.68
CA LYS A 657 -7.57 3.06 22.72
C LYS A 657 -6.12 3.54 22.72
N ILE A 658 -5.44 3.50 23.86
CA ILE A 658 -4.09 4.03 24.02
C ILE A 658 -3.11 2.87 24.14
N ASP A 659 -2.30 2.66 23.12
CA ASP A 659 -1.22 1.68 23.16
C ASP A 659 -0.03 2.29 23.90
N VAL A 660 0.47 1.59 24.92
CA VAL A 660 1.62 1.98 25.73
C VAL A 660 2.68 0.92 25.59
N ASN A 661 3.87 1.29 25.14
CA ASN A 661 5.05 0.43 25.13
C ASN A 661 6.19 1.16 25.85
N ALA A 662 6.85 0.45 26.73
CA ALA A 662 8.05 0.94 27.41
C ALA A 662 9.11 -0.16 27.44
N ASN A 663 10.34 0.20 27.08
CA ASN A 663 11.51 -0.64 27.19
C ASN A 663 12.56 0.08 28.04
N ILE A 664 13.07 -0.62 29.02
CA ILE A 664 14.04 -0.10 29.99
C ILE A 664 15.24 -1.03 30.01
N VAL A 665 16.42 -0.43 29.96
CA VAL A 665 17.70 -1.11 30.16
C VAL A 665 18.41 -0.46 31.32
N ALA A 666 18.80 -1.25 32.30
CA ALA A 666 19.50 -0.76 33.48
C ALA A 666 20.76 -1.58 33.78
N ASP A 667 21.81 -0.91 34.22
CA ASP A 667 23.09 -1.50 34.60
C ASP A 667 23.15 -1.72 36.13
N PRO A 668 23.34 -2.97 36.63
CA PRO A 668 23.47 -3.20 38.04
C PRO A 668 24.79 -2.64 38.65
N TYR A 669 25.74 -2.30 37.77
CA TYR A 669 27.04 -1.80 38.20
C TYR A 669 27.11 -0.29 38.19
N LYS A 670 27.95 0.22 39.09
CA LYS A 670 28.21 1.67 39.26
C LYS A 670 29.10 2.21 38.14
N MET A 671 29.02 3.48 37.91
CA MET A 671 29.89 4.24 37.03
C MET A 671 30.78 5.16 37.85
N SER A 672 32.06 5.25 37.51
CA SER A 672 33.00 6.20 38.10
C SER A 672 32.69 7.64 37.72
N ALA A 673 33.35 8.61 38.34
CA ALA A 673 33.23 10.04 37.98
C ALA A 673 33.69 10.33 36.57
N GLU A 674 34.63 9.55 36.04
CA GLU A 674 35.21 9.66 34.71
C GLU A 674 34.32 9.01 33.65
N GLY A 675 33.24 8.30 34.03
CA GLY A 675 32.32 7.66 33.10
C GLY A 675 32.72 6.22 32.75
N ILE A 676 33.55 5.58 33.53
CA ILE A 676 33.96 4.19 33.37
C ILE A 676 33.10 3.30 34.24
N ARG A 677 32.66 2.15 33.71
CA ARG A 677 31.93 1.13 34.46
C ARG A 677 32.87 0.49 35.44
N ILE A 678 32.48 0.40 36.74
CA ILE A 678 33.25 -0.23 37.83
C ILE A 678 32.53 -1.42 38.41
N GLU A 679 33.28 -2.46 38.77
CA GLU A 679 32.76 -3.72 39.35
C GLU A 679 32.33 -3.54 40.80
N ARG A 680 31.39 -2.62 40.99
CA ARG A 680 30.72 -2.36 42.27
C ARG A 680 29.25 -2.13 42.04
N PHE A 681 28.38 -2.80 42.78
CA PHE A 681 26.96 -2.69 42.62
C PHE A 681 26.43 -1.29 43.03
N GLU A 682 25.51 -0.73 42.25
CA GLU A 682 24.79 0.50 42.55
C GLU A 682 24.00 0.39 43.87
N TRP A 683 23.54 -0.80 44.21
CA TRP A 683 22.81 -1.13 45.43
C TRP A 683 23.58 -0.77 46.69
N ARG A 684 24.90 -1.02 46.74
CA ARG A 684 25.71 -0.78 47.93
C ARG A 684 25.81 0.69 48.29
N ASP A 685 25.86 1.57 47.31
CA ASP A 685 26.07 3.00 47.53
C ASP A 685 24.77 3.83 47.56
N LYS A 686 23.83 3.54 46.67
CA LYS A 686 22.62 4.33 46.48
C LYS A 686 21.32 3.59 46.80
N LYS A 687 21.39 2.34 47.27
CA LYS A 687 20.24 1.45 47.52
C LYS A 687 19.34 1.28 46.30
N ARG A 688 19.86 1.47 45.07
CA ARG A 688 19.15 1.26 43.82
C ARG A 688 19.55 -0.08 43.23
N ILE A 689 18.60 -0.84 42.73
CA ILE A 689 18.84 -2.19 42.17
C ILE A 689 19.79 -2.10 40.96
N ALA A 690 19.61 -1.08 40.12
CA ALA A 690 20.41 -0.86 38.93
C ALA A 690 20.33 0.62 38.51
N ARG A 691 21.31 1.09 37.76
CA ARG A 691 21.37 2.42 37.13
C ARG A 691 20.66 2.36 35.77
N LEU A 692 19.66 3.20 35.59
CA LEU A 692 19.01 3.34 34.29
C LEU A 692 20.04 3.79 33.24
N THR A 693 20.11 3.08 32.12
CA THR A 693 20.97 3.41 30.97
C THR A 693 20.19 3.87 29.76
N ASN A 694 19.09 3.20 29.47
CA ASN A 694 18.19 3.56 28.38
C ASN A 694 16.75 3.36 28.80
N ALA A 695 15.87 4.26 28.41
CA ALA A 695 14.43 4.12 28.52
C ALA A 695 13.78 4.65 27.23
N ASN A 696 12.98 3.81 26.61
CA ASN A 696 12.16 4.19 25.48
C ASN A 696 10.70 4.02 25.87
N VAL A 697 9.90 5.07 25.76
CA VAL A 697 8.46 5.02 26.01
C VAL A 697 7.74 5.53 24.77
N THR A 698 6.80 4.74 24.28
CA THR A 698 5.92 5.15 23.18
C THR A 698 4.47 5.05 23.62
N LEU A 699 3.72 6.12 23.37
CA LEU A 699 2.27 6.18 23.56
C LEU A 699 1.63 6.45 22.21
N GLY A 700 0.63 5.68 21.86
CA GLY A 700 -0.09 5.85 20.59
C GLY A 700 -1.59 5.73 20.76
N THR A 701 -2.35 6.60 20.11
CA THR A 701 -3.80 6.49 20.07
C THR A 701 -4.32 6.95 18.71
N SER A 702 -5.41 6.30 18.29
CA SER A 702 -6.16 6.71 17.10
C SER A 702 -7.63 6.87 17.50
N LEU A 703 -8.13 8.08 17.36
CA LEU A 703 -9.48 8.49 17.70
C LEU A 703 -10.21 8.88 16.41
N GLN A 704 -11.42 8.40 16.22
CA GLN A 704 -12.28 8.78 15.09
C GLN A 704 -13.76 8.68 15.46
N LYS A 705 -14.60 9.46 14.79
CA LYS A 705 -16.05 9.38 14.89
C LYS A 705 -16.61 8.83 13.57
N GLY A 706 -17.45 7.79 13.63
CA GLY A 706 -17.96 7.08 12.43
C GLY A 706 -17.24 5.75 12.24
N GLY A 707 -17.97 4.74 11.83
CA GLY A 707 -17.64 3.31 11.77
C GLY A 707 -16.20 2.88 11.62
N VAL A 708 -15.92 1.81 12.29
CA VAL A 708 -14.62 1.13 12.27
C VAL A 708 -14.32 0.62 10.86
N THR A 709 -13.46 1.32 10.13
CA THR A 709 -12.60 0.62 9.20
C THR A 709 -11.18 0.83 9.69
N ALA A 710 -10.63 -0.24 10.25
CA ALA A 710 -9.20 -0.34 10.51
C ALA A 710 -8.43 0.20 9.29
N LYS A 711 -7.23 0.75 9.53
CA LYS A 711 -6.22 1.02 8.50
C LYS A 711 -5.78 -0.30 7.82
N GLY A 712 -6.72 -1.03 7.22
CA GLY A 712 -6.45 -2.11 6.29
C GLY A 712 -6.38 -1.52 4.89
N ASN A 713 -5.65 -2.14 4.01
CA ASN A 713 -5.66 -1.80 2.60
C ASN A 713 -7.11 -1.66 2.13
N ARG A 714 -7.45 -0.46 1.65
CA ARG A 714 -8.79 -0.21 1.11
C ARG A 714 -8.96 -1.12 -0.10
N SER A 715 -10.05 -1.88 -0.11
CA SER A 715 -10.46 -2.70 -1.24
C SER A 715 -11.76 -2.12 -1.80
N SER A 716 -11.85 -1.98 -3.10
CA SER A 716 -13.06 -1.55 -3.79
C SER A 716 -13.27 -2.42 -5.02
N SER A 717 -14.52 -2.74 -5.31
CA SER A 717 -14.91 -3.44 -6.54
C SER A 717 -14.96 -2.51 -7.76
N GLN A 718 -14.93 -1.19 -7.54
CA GLN A 718 -15.08 -0.17 -8.59
C GLN A 718 -13.77 0.50 -9.01
N GLY A 719 -12.71 0.41 -8.20
CA GLY A 719 -11.39 1.00 -8.52
C GLY A 719 -10.48 0.02 -9.24
N THR A 720 -9.56 0.53 -10.06
CA THR A 720 -8.45 -0.28 -10.57
C THR A 720 -7.46 -0.59 -9.46
N ASP A 721 -6.74 -1.72 -9.53
CA ASP A 721 -5.71 -2.05 -8.53
C ASP A 721 -4.59 -1.00 -8.47
N ALA A 722 -4.32 -0.31 -9.58
CA ALA A 722 -3.35 0.79 -9.61
C ALA A 722 -3.85 2.00 -8.81
N GLU A 723 -5.11 2.34 -8.91
CA GLU A 723 -5.74 3.40 -8.10
C GLU A 723 -5.80 3.00 -6.62
N LEU A 724 -6.17 1.76 -6.33
CA LEU A 724 -6.19 1.23 -4.96
C LEU A 724 -4.79 1.23 -4.33
N ASN A 725 -3.77 0.83 -5.08
CA ASN A 725 -2.39 0.89 -4.63
C ASN A 725 -1.91 2.33 -4.42
N MET A 726 -2.30 3.25 -5.30
CA MET A 726 -1.98 4.67 -5.15
C MET A 726 -2.69 5.28 -3.93
N ILE A 727 -3.94 4.93 -3.69
CA ILE A 727 -4.72 5.33 -2.51
C ILE A 727 -4.10 4.73 -1.23
N ASN A 728 -3.72 3.47 -1.27
CA ASN A 728 -3.15 2.77 -0.11
C ASN A 728 -1.71 3.21 0.18
N SER A 729 -0.93 3.60 -0.84
CA SER A 729 0.42 4.14 -0.67
C SER A 729 0.44 5.59 -0.18
N ASN A 730 -0.61 6.36 -0.47
CA ASN A 730 -0.76 7.73 0.01
C ASN A 730 -2.17 7.97 0.57
N PRO A 731 -2.47 7.50 1.78
CA PRO A 731 -3.78 7.62 2.41
C PRO A 731 -4.27 9.07 2.57
N ASN A 732 -3.34 10.03 2.58
CA ASN A 732 -3.63 11.45 2.72
C ASN A 732 -4.06 12.11 1.41
N ALA A 733 -3.87 11.45 0.27
CA ALA A 733 -4.30 11.95 -1.04
C ALA A 733 -5.78 11.65 -1.34
N TYR A 734 -6.42 10.81 -0.51
CA TYR A 734 -7.82 10.43 -0.69
C TYR A 734 -8.66 10.80 0.51
N VAL A 735 -9.67 11.61 0.29
CA VAL A 735 -10.52 12.16 1.33
C VAL A 735 -11.81 11.36 1.44
N ASP A 736 -12.08 10.84 2.62
CA ASP A 736 -13.35 10.21 2.96
C ASP A 736 -14.19 11.19 3.79
N PHE A 737 -15.21 11.76 3.16
CA PHE A 737 -16.14 12.67 3.82
C PHE A 737 -17.11 11.99 4.79
N ASN A 738 -17.21 10.64 4.76
CA ASN A 738 -18.07 9.90 5.69
C ASN A 738 -17.51 9.86 7.12
N ILE A 739 -16.20 10.13 7.28
CA ILE A 739 -15.55 10.21 8.57
C ILE A 739 -15.49 11.70 8.98
N PRO A 740 -16.30 12.15 9.93
CA PRO A 740 -16.36 13.57 10.29
C PRO A 740 -15.06 14.10 10.90
N TRP A 741 -14.32 13.29 11.62
CA TRP A 741 -12.98 13.62 12.09
C TRP A 741 -12.18 12.37 12.48
N SER A 742 -10.89 12.46 12.31
CA SER A 742 -9.92 11.50 12.81
C SER A 742 -8.75 12.23 13.48
N LEU A 743 -8.16 11.63 14.51
CA LEU A 743 -6.99 12.15 15.22
C LEU A 743 -6.11 11.00 15.64
N ASN A 744 -4.88 11.01 15.19
CA ASN A 744 -3.83 10.10 15.61
C ASN A 744 -2.80 10.88 16.42
N ILE A 745 -2.47 10.40 17.60
CA ILE A 745 -1.44 10.99 18.46
C ILE A 745 -0.42 9.89 18.77
N GLY A 746 0.84 10.21 18.56
CA GLY A 746 1.96 9.37 18.93
C GLY A 746 2.96 10.19 19.74
N PHE A 747 3.30 9.75 20.94
CA PHE A 747 4.33 10.35 21.77
C PHE A 747 5.49 9.37 21.91
N THR A 748 6.70 9.85 21.76
CA THR A 748 7.93 9.07 21.91
C THR A 748 8.88 9.81 22.86
N LEU A 749 9.32 9.10 23.89
CA LEU A 749 10.37 9.51 24.79
C LEU A 749 11.53 8.53 24.67
N ASN A 750 12.69 9.01 24.25
CA ASN A 750 13.96 8.29 24.32
C ASN A 750 14.85 8.98 25.33
N TRP A 751 15.19 8.27 26.38
CA TRP A 751 16.15 8.71 27.38
C TRP A 751 17.35 7.75 27.35
N SER A 752 18.54 8.28 27.21
CA SER A 752 19.76 7.48 27.14
C SER A 752 20.85 8.13 27.96
N LYS A 753 21.44 7.33 28.86
CA LYS A 753 22.59 7.68 29.69
C LYS A 753 23.52 6.49 29.83
N PRO A 754 24.12 6.02 28.73
CA PRO A 754 25.00 4.85 28.76
C PRO A 754 26.27 5.14 29.59
N LEU A 755 26.82 6.34 29.46
CA LEU A 755 27.99 6.84 30.17
C LEU A 755 27.62 8.04 31.05
N LYS A 756 28.32 9.14 30.90
CA LYS A 756 28.16 10.35 31.72
C LYS A 756 27.11 11.29 31.15
N GLU A 757 27.08 11.41 29.86
CA GLU A 757 26.15 12.30 29.16
C GLU A 757 24.74 11.71 29.08
N THR A 758 23.76 12.60 29.24
CA THR A 758 22.37 12.25 29.15
C THR A 758 21.80 12.85 27.88
N THR A 759 21.23 12.02 27.02
CA THR A 759 20.46 12.47 25.86
C THR A 759 18.99 12.17 26.11
N VAL A 760 18.15 13.15 25.89
CA VAL A 760 16.69 13.01 26.02
C VAL A 760 16.08 13.53 24.74
N THR A 761 15.35 12.70 24.04
CA THR A 761 14.56 13.11 22.88
C THR A 761 13.09 12.86 23.17
N GLN A 762 12.30 13.91 23.10
CA GLN A 762 10.86 13.87 23.32
C GLN A 762 10.17 14.44 22.10
N THR A 763 9.34 13.64 21.47
CA THR A 763 8.59 14.08 20.29
C THR A 763 7.14 13.69 20.41
N ILE A 764 6.26 14.56 19.98
CA ILE A 764 4.86 14.26 19.78
C ILE A 764 4.51 14.43 18.30
N HIS A 765 3.96 13.38 17.73
CA HIS A 765 3.39 13.39 16.40
C HIS A 765 1.87 13.42 16.51
N PHE A 766 1.23 14.30 15.77
CA PHE A 766 -0.22 14.32 15.66
C PHE A 766 -0.65 14.54 14.22
N SER A 767 -1.54 13.70 13.77
CA SER A 767 -2.11 13.79 12.43
C SER A 767 -3.61 13.51 12.48
N GLY A 768 -4.33 14.10 11.58
CA GLY A 768 -5.76 13.88 11.53
C GLY A 768 -6.44 14.69 10.47
N ASP A 769 -7.74 14.57 10.44
CA ASP A 769 -8.59 15.29 9.53
C ASP A 769 -9.93 15.63 10.20
N VAL A 770 -10.52 16.72 9.78
CA VAL A 770 -11.82 17.19 10.25
C VAL A 770 -12.65 17.74 9.09
N ASN A 771 -13.90 17.31 9.01
CA ASN A 771 -14.88 17.89 8.09
C ASN A 771 -15.42 19.17 8.72
N VAL A 772 -14.97 20.31 8.22
CA VAL A 772 -15.49 21.63 8.65
C VAL A 772 -16.93 21.82 8.19
N THR A 773 -17.24 21.32 7.00
CA THR A 773 -18.58 21.19 6.42
C THR A 773 -18.67 19.89 5.61
N PRO A 774 -19.87 19.46 5.16
CA PRO A 774 -19.98 18.29 4.29
C PRO A 774 -19.15 18.36 2.98
N LYS A 775 -18.73 19.56 2.59
CA LYS A 775 -17.96 19.82 1.36
C LYS A 775 -16.53 20.32 1.62
N TRP A 776 -16.15 20.54 2.88
CA TRP A 776 -14.81 20.98 3.26
C TRP A 776 -14.18 20.04 4.26
N LYS A 777 -13.00 19.58 3.97
CA LYS A 777 -12.18 18.78 4.87
C LYS A 777 -10.80 19.37 5.01
N VAL A 778 -10.33 19.47 6.24
CA VAL A 778 -8.99 19.94 6.59
C VAL A 778 -8.25 18.79 7.25
N GLY A 779 -7.14 18.38 6.65
CA GLY A 779 -6.19 17.44 7.21
C GLY A 779 -4.96 18.17 7.72
N PHE A 780 -4.32 17.60 8.72
CA PHE A 780 -3.06 18.09 9.28
C PHE A 780 -2.15 16.93 9.67
N ASP A 781 -0.85 17.16 9.56
CA ASP A 781 0.19 16.25 10.01
C ASP A 781 1.33 17.09 10.56
N SER A 782 1.70 16.88 11.82
CA SER A 782 2.70 17.70 12.49
C SER A 782 3.49 16.93 13.54
N ASN A 783 4.74 17.30 13.70
CA ASN A 783 5.64 16.82 14.74
C ASN A 783 6.15 17.99 15.57
N TYR A 784 6.07 17.87 16.89
CA TYR A 784 6.66 18.83 17.81
C TYR A 784 7.81 18.17 18.58
N ASP A 785 8.96 18.80 18.55
CA ASP A 785 10.13 18.41 19.31
C ASP A 785 10.20 19.25 20.59
N PHE A 786 10.15 18.59 21.74
CA PHE A 786 10.21 19.27 23.04
C PHE A 786 11.61 19.77 23.42
N GLN A 787 12.66 19.16 22.83
CA GLN A 787 14.03 19.58 23.10
C GLN A 787 14.33 20.91 22.39
N ASP A 788 13.95 21.03 21.14
CA ASP A 788 14.13 22.23 20.34
C ASP A 788 13.03 23.27 20.58
N GLY A 789 11.91 22.89 21.21
CA GLY A 789 10.74 23.74 21.43
C GLY A 789 10.06 24.18 20.12
N LYS A 790 10.14 23.38 19.07
CA LYS A 790 9.72 23.75 17.71
C LYS A 790 8.87 22.66 17.06
N PHE A 791 7.99 23.11 16.16
CA PHE A 791 7.39 22.20 15.18
C PHE A 791 8.45 21.85 14.12
N ALA A 792 8.79 20.58 14.03
CA ALA A 792 9.79 20.11 13.08
C ALA A 792 9.27 20.09 11.64
N TYR A 793 8.10 19.53 11.45
CA TYR A 793 7.41 19.46 10.17
C TYR A 793 5.92 19.62 10.40
N THR A 794 5.29 20.47 9.60
CA THR A 794 3.83 20.62 9.63
C THR A 794 3.31 20.71 8.21
N SER A 795 2.34 19.89 7.87
CA SER A 795 1.61 19.97 6.62
C SER A 795 0.11 20.15 6.88
N LEU A 796 -0.51 21.01 6.10
CA LEU A 796 -1.93 21.25 6.07
C LEU A 796 -2.48 20.85 4.71
N ASN A 797 -3.56 20.07 4.70
CA ASN A 797 -4.21 19.60 3.49
C ASN A 797 -5.66 20.04 3.54
N VAL A 798 -6.04 20.94 2.67
CA VAL A 798 -7.41 21.43 2.57
C VAL A 798 -8.06 20.85 1.33
N TYR A 799 -9.22 20.30 1.52
CA TYR A 799 -10.00 19.65 0.48
C TYR A 799 -11.37 20.29 0.37
N ARG A 800 -11.80 20.59 -0.86
CA ARG A 800 -13.13 21.10 -1.12
C ARG A 800 -13.79 20.37 -2.28
N ASP A 801 -14.99 19.85 -2.02
CA ASP A 801 -15.88 19.31 -3.04
C ASP A 801 -16.65 20.46 -3.69
N LEU A 802 -16.45 20.64 -4.99
CA LEU A 802 -17.07 21.66 -5.83
C LEU A 802 -18.06 21.04 -6.85
N HIS A 803 -18.73 19.94 -6.47
CA HIS A 803 -19.66 19.17 -7.27
C HIS A 803 -18.93 18.36 -8.37
N CYS A 804 -18.69 18.92 -9.56
CA CYS A 804 -17.95 18.25 -10.64
C CYS A 804 -16.44 18.47 -10.57
N TRP A 805 -16.00 19.43 -9.76
CA TRP A 805 -14.59 19.72 -9.51
C TRP A 805 -14.20 19.39 -8.07
N GLU A 806 -12.94 19.17 -7.84
CA GLU A 806 -12.35 19.08 -6.51
C GLU A 806 -11.13 20.01 -6.40
N LEU A 807 -11.07 20.74 -5.30
CA LEU A 807 -9.94 21.59 -4.92
C LEU A 807 -9.12 20.90 -3.86
N GLN A 808 -7.82 20.78 -4.10
CA GLN A 808 -6.84 20.29 -3.13
C GLN A 808 -5.80 21.39 -2.90
N PHE A 809 -5.57 21.74 -1.65
CA PHE A 809 -4.53 22.69 -1.25
C PHE A 809 -3.64 22.00 -0.20
N ASN A 810 -2.41 21.69 -0.59
CA ASN A 810 -1.39 21.15 0.31
C ASN A 810 -0.41 22.26 0.64
N TRP A 811 -0.19 22.51 1.93
CA TRP A 811 0.64 23.60 2.41
C TRP A 811 1.56 23.16 3.54
N ILE A 812 2.84 23.46 3.40
CA ILE A 812 3.86 23.39 4.44
C ILE A 812 4.20 24.84 4.80
N PRO A 813 3.66 25.38 5.94
CA PRO A 813 3.70 26.82 6.22
C PRO A 813 5.07 27.33 6.62
N PHE A 814 5.94 26.54 7.19
CA PHE A 814 7.22 26.95 7.75
C PHE A 814 8.27 25.83 7.71
N GLY A 815 9.51 26.19 8.05
CA GLY A 815 10.67 25.30 8.02
C GLY A 815 11.41 25.34 6.68
N GLU A 816 12.50 24.57 6.58
CA GLU A 816 13.35 24.51 5.38
C GLU A 816 12.61 23.97 4.13
N ARG A 817 11.46 23.34 4.34
CA ARG A 817 10.65 22.74 3.28
C ARG A 817 9.33 23.48 3.02
N GLN A 818 9.29 24.78 3.38
CA GLN A 818 8.14 25.62 3.11
C GLN A 818 7.71 25.50 1.64
N SER A 819 6.45 25.16 1.38
CA SER A 819 5.95 24.93 0.03
C SER A 819 4.41 24.93 0.02
N TYR A 820 3.83 25.21 -1.14
CA TYR A 820 2.40 24.97 -1.34
C TYR A 820 2.09 24.40 -2.73
N ASN A 821 1.02 23.66 -2.80
CA ASN A 821 0.47 23.14 -4.04
C ASN A 821 -1.05 23.25 -4.03
N VAL A 822 -1.60 23.99 -4.96
CA VAL A 822 -3.03 24.10 -5.21
C VAL A 822 -3.34 23.33 -6.48
N THR A 823 -4.27 22.39 -6.40
CA THR A 823 -4.75 21.63 -7.55
C THR A 823 -6.27 21.75 -7.62
N LEU A 824 -6.76 22.17 -8.76
CA LEU A 824 -8.18 22.18 -9.11
C LEU A 824 -8.34 21.20 -10.28
N ASN A 825 -9.02 20.08 -10.09
CA ASN A 825 -9.21 19.05 -11.09
C ASN A 825 -10.66 18.63 -11.20
N VAL A 826 -11.01 18.07 -12.36
CA VAL A 826 -12.29 17.42 -12.57
C VAL A 826 -12.35 16.14 -11.74
N LYS A 827 -13.47 15.91 -11.08
CA LYS A 827 -13.68 14.79 -10.15
C LYS A 827 -13.80 13.45 -10.88
N SER A 828 -14.35 13.46 -12.10
CA SER A 828 -14.52 12.26 -12.90
C SER A 828 -13.20 11.70 -13.42
N ALA A 829 -13.04 10.37 -13.35
CA ALA A 829 -11.87 9.66 -13.87
C ALA A 829 -11.63 9.89 -15.37
N VAL A 830 -12.68 10.12 -16.15
CA VAL A 830 -12.62 10.30 -17.62
C VAL A 830 -11.89 11.59 -18.00
N LEU A 831 -12.07 12.65 -17.22
CA LEU A 831 -11.48 13.98 -17.46
C LEU A 831 -10.53 14.42 -16.35
N LYS A 832 -9.99 13.48 -15.57
CA LYS A 832 -9.10 13.76 -14.41
C LYS A 832 -7.83 14.53 -14.80
N ASP A 833 -7.39 14.42 -16.05
CA ASP A 833 -6.24 15.16 -16.56
C ASP A 833 -6.56 16.63 -16.86
N LEU A 834 -7.84 17.03 -16.89
CA LEU A 834 -8.27 18.43 -16.93
C LEU A 834 -8.10 19.02 -15.53
N ARG A 835 -6.92 19.57 -15.27
CA ARG A 835 -6.53 20.13 -13.98
C ARG A 835 -5.70 21.39 -14.11
N LEU A 836 -5.92 22.31 -13.18
CA LEU A 836 -5.10 23.50 -12.99
C LEU A 836 -4.22 23.26 -11.74
N VAL A 837 -2.92 23.42 -11.89
CA VAL A 837 -1.97 23.26 -10.79
C VAL A 837 -1.19 24.55 -10.60
N ARG A 838 -1.25 25.11 -9.40
CA ARG A 838 -0.36 26.20 -8.97
C ARG A 838 0.44 25.74 -7.78
N LYS A 839 1.76 25.78 -7.92
CA LYS A 839 2.66 25.32 -6.86
C LYS A 839 3.82 26.27 -6.66
N ARG A 840 4.36 26.24 -5.45
CA ARG A 840 5.66 26.84 -5.12
C ARG A 840 6.39 25.84 -4.26
N ASP A 841 7.52 25.37 -4.79
CA ASP A 841 8.34 24.36 -4.12
C ASP A 841 9.30 25.05 -3.14
N TRP A 842 9.87 24.32 -2.19
CA TRP A 842 10.75 24.84 -1.15
C TRP A 842 12.00 25.55 -1.73
N TYR A 843 12.55 25.06 -2.81
CA TYR A 843 13.71 25.66 -3.47
C TYR A 843 13.37 27.00 -4.20
N ASP A 844 12.09 27.27 -4.42
CA ASP A 844 11.63 28.57 -4.92
C ASP A 844 11.67 29.66 -3.83
N PHE A 845 11.75 29.28 -2.53
CA PHE A 845 11.90 30.20 -1.39
C PHE A 845 13.35 30.43 -1.00
N SER A 846 14.24 29.48 -1.27
CA SER A 846 15.65 29.54 -0.88
C SER A 846 16.52 30.46 -1.76
N GLY A 847 15.93 31.04 -2.78
CA GLY A 847 16.60 32.03 -3.68
C GLY A 847 16.66 33.46 -3.16
N ARG A 848 16.55 33.68 -1.83
CA ARG A 848 16.73 35.00 -1.20
C ARG A 848 18.08 35.08 -0.46
#